data_260e82db4dbb135e41a2ea0225b53e21
#
_entry.id   260e82db4dbb135e41a2ea0225b53e21
#
_cell.length_a   1.000
_cell.length_b   1.000
_cell.length_c   1.000
_cell.angle_alpha   90.00
_cell.angle_beta   90.00
_cell.angle_gamma   90.00
#
_symmetry.space_group_name_H-M   'P 1'
#
loop_
_entity.id
_entity.type
_entity.pdbx_description
1 polymer ?
#
loop_
_entity_poly.entity_id
_entity_poly.type
_entity_poly.pdbx_seq_one_letter_code
_entity_poly.pdbx_strand_id
1 'polypeptide(L)'
;MEASGKLMPLLALRGIIVFPGMTVNLDVGRDKSINAVNAAMQLDKKILLVTQRDAETADPKREELYNYGVVAEIKQLLKLPSGAIRILIQGLERAELTSLIDAPFKDTYLEGFAMPVASVEPEENSETEAMRRVLLQSFEKWLVTGKKVTTEVMLNFKNITTAGEIADIIAGYLTISIDEKEELLELADVKERMHKLHTFLCKELEIAELEKNITQEVRKQIEKNQREYYLREQIKVINKELGEGDERQAEVDEYKKQMEGRELPPEVADKINKELDRLYKMPPMMAESGVIRNYVETLLALPWGIYGKDNFDLKHAEKVLNKDHYGLEKVKERILEYLAVRALTKSGKGPILCLVGPPGVGKTSLAQSVARAIDRKFTRMSLGGVHDEAEIRGHRRTYIGAMPGRIIHGMQTCGVMNPVFLLDEVDKMSSDFRGDPASALLEVLDPEQNNTFSDHYVEIPFDLSQVFWIVTANTVETIRPALLDRMEVVQLSSYTEDEKVKIAELHLLPKERQNNGLTAKTLSITEDALRMIIRGYTREAGVRNLERKIAAVCRKTALRIVNGEAKSAKVTAKNLHKYLGKVIYLEDDVSLEAAAGICTGLAWTRVGGELLKVEVVACKGKGHLVLTGQLGDVMKESAQAGYTYIRSRADELGLAKDFYETTDIHIHLPEGAIPKDGPSAGITMATAMISALTGRKVKKNLAMTGEITLSGRVLPVGGIKEKFLAAHRYGVKTIIMPAKNEQDLEELPANVRAKMHFIPVKHMDEVLKIALED
;
A
#
# COMPACT_ATOMS: atom_id res chain seq x y z
N MET A 1 0.03 -52.40 22.67
CA MET A 1 1.27 -51.79 23.18
C MET A 1 1.09 -50.28 23.00
N GLU A 2 1.01 -49.53 24.07
CA GLU A 2 0.95 -48.07 24.00
C GLU A 2 2.26 -47.58 23.33
N ALA A 3 2.14 -46.86 22.23
CA ALA A 3 3.25 -46.25 21.55
C ALA A 3 3.86 -45.18 22.46
N SER A 4 4.95 -45.49 23.17
CA SER A 4 5.66 -44.48 23.95
C SER A 4 6.42 -43.55 23.00
N GLY A 5 6.00 -42.29 22.96
CA GLY A 5 6.74 -41.26 22.21
C GLY A 5 8.21 -41.18 22.68
N LYS A 6 9.11 -40.81 21.77
CA LYS A 6 10.54 -40.70 22.05
C LYS A 6 11.05 -39.31 21.72
N LEU A 7 11.83 -38.74 22.62
CA LEU A 7 12.54 -37.49 22.35
C LEU A 7 13.75 -37.82 21.45
N MET A 8 13.90 -37.09 20.34
CA MET A 8 14.98 -37.30 19.40
C MET A 8 15.42 -35.99 18.70
N PRO A 9 16.64 -35.94 18.17
CA PRO A 9 17.11 -34.81 17.38
C PRO A 9 16.18 -34.56 16.20
N LEU A 10 15.87 -33.27 15.95
CA LEU A 10 14.97 -32.84 14.89
C LEU A 10 15.72 -32.04 13.82
N LEU A 11 15.48 -32.41 12.57
CA LEU A 11 15.96 -31.69 11.40
C LEU A 11 14.78 -31.05 10.67
N ALA A 12 14.73 -29.72 10.69
CA ALA A 12 13.74 -28.95 9.97
C ALA A 12 14.09 -28.86 8.47
N LEU A 13 13.22 -29.44 7.63
CA LEU A 13 13.42 -29.51 6.18
C LEU A 13 12.83 -28.26 5.49
N ARG A 14 13.47 -27.82 4.42
CA ARG A 14 13.02 -26.69 3.59
C ARG A 14 12.61 -27.17 2.20
N GLY A 15 11.34 -26.96 1.87
CA GLY A 15 10.85 -27.21 0.51
C GLY A 15 10.87 -28.67 0.07
N ILE A 16 11.08 -29.61 1.00
CA ILE A 16 11.10 -31.05 0.72
C ILE A 16 10.39 -31.81 1.85
N ILE A 17 9.65 -32.81 1.47
CA ILE A 17 9.04 -33.80 2.38
C ILE A 17 9.62 -35.16 2.10
N VAL A 18 9.92 -35.87 3.15
CA VAL A 18 10.42 -37.26 3.09
C VAL A 18 9.29 -38.16 3.57
N PHE A 19 9.00 -39.19 2.77
CA PHE A 19 8.03 -40.24 3.15
C PHE A 19 8.75 -41.49 3.68
N PRO A 20 8.07 -42.34 4.45
CA PRO A 20 8.59 -43.64 4.81
C PRO A 20 9.02 -44.44 3.56
N GLY A 21 10.12 -45.17 3.65
CA GLY A 21 10.69 -45.91 2.53
C GLY A 21 11.56 -45.11 1.55
N MET A 22 11.42 -43.75 1.55
CA MET A 22 12.26 -42.91 0.69
C MET A 22 13.71 -42.86 1.15
N THR A 23 14.61 -42.88 0.17
CA THR A 23 16.04 -42.62 0.39
C THR A 23 16.41 -41.32 -0.31
N VAL A 24 16.88 -40.32 0.45
CA VAL A 24 17.12 -38.95 -0.04
C VAL A 24 18.48 -38.44 0.41
N ASN A 25 19.17 -37.71 -0.46
CA ASN A 25 20.36 -36.96 -0.11
C ASN A 25 19.94 -35.56 0.34
N LEU A 26 20.37 -35.11 1.51
CA LEU A 26 20.14 -33.79 2.03
C LEU A 26 21.45 -33.05 2.30
N ASP A 27 21.52 -31.80 1.88
CA ASP A 27 22.62 -30.91 2.20
C ASP A 27 22.24 -30.06 3.42
N VAL A 28 22.94 -30.25 4.52
CA VAL A 28 22.69 -29.60 5.81
C VAL A 28 23.77 -28.56 6.04
N GLY A 29 23.40 -27.31 6.07
CA GLY A 29 24.33 -26.18 6.18
C GLY A 29 24.14 -25.29 7.40
N ARG A 30 23.02 -25.40 8.15
CA ARG A 30 22.79 -24.62 9.37
C ARG A 30 23.47 -25.27 10.58
N ASP A 31 24.08 -24.48 11.43
CA ASP A 31 24.79 -24.97 12.63
C ASP A 31 23.90 -25.84 13.52
N LYS A 32 22.66 -25.38 13.85
CA LYS A 32 21.69 -26.16 14.63
C LYS A 32 21.35 -27.49 13.97
N SER A 33 21.17 -27.49 12.65
CA SER A 33 20.86 -28.70 11.87
C SER A 33 22.06 -29.66 11.78
N ILE A 34 23.26 -29.13 11.64
CA ILE A 34 24.51 -29.90 11.66
C ILE A 34 24.68 -30.56 13.02
N ASN A 35 24.40 -29.82 14.11
CA ASN A 35 24.49 -30.34 15.47
C ASN A 35 23.44 -31.43 15.74
N ALA A 36 22.20 -31.27 15.22
CA ALA A 36 21.15 -32.31 15.29
C ALA A 36 21.58 -33.59 14.61
N VAL A 37 22.17 -33.51 13.42
CA VAL A 37 22.71 -34.66 12.67
C VAL A 37 23.85 -35.33 13.45
N ASN A 38 24.78 -34.55 13.99
CA ASN A 38 25.90 -35.10 14.78
C ASN A 38 25.40 -35.77 16.07
N ALA A 39 24.41 -35.20 16.75
CA ALA A 39 23.77 -35.80 17.93
C ALA A 39 23.08 -37.13 17.55
N ALA A 40 22.33 -37.17 16.46
CA ALA A 40 21.70 -38.38 15.98
C ALA A 40 22.72 -39.48 15.67
N MET A 41 23.88 -39.12 15.07
CA MET A 41 24.97 -40.07 14.76
C MET A 41 25.65 -40.65 16.01
N GLN A 42 25.64 -39.90 17.12
CA GLN A 42 26.19 -40.40 18.41
C GLN A 42 25.20 -41.32 19.16
N LEU A 43 23.90 -41.23 18.85
CA LEU A 43 22.86 -42.03 19.45
C LEU A 43 22.60 -43.32 18.60
N ASP A 44 21.38 -43.45 18.12
CA ASP A 44 20.88 -44.60 17.36
C ASP A 44 20.81 -44.33 15.84
N LYS A 45 21.42 -43.26 15.36
CA LYS A 45 21.41 -42.75 13.96
C LYS A 45 20.01 -42.39 13.47
N LYS A 46 19.05 -42.24 14.35
CA LYS A 46 17.69 -41.86 14.03
C LYS A 46 17.52 -40.37 14.24
N ILE A 47 16.82 -39.71 13.33
CA ILE A 47 16.54 -38.30 13.35
C ILE A 47 15.09 -38.05 12.92
N LEU A 48 14.41 -37.11 13.57
CA LEU A 48 13.07 -36.72 13.18
C LEU A 48 13.16 -35.63 12.09
N LEU A 49 12.55 -35.87 10.98
CA LEU A 49 12.45 -34.95 9.86
C LEU A 49 11.08 -34.30 9.86
N VAL A 50 11.01 -32.98 9.94
CA VAL A 50 9.76 -32.21 9.87
C VAL A 50 9.93 -31.05 8.91
N THR A 51 8.97 -30.84 8.03
CA THR A 51 9.02 -29.77 7.05
C THR A 51 8.61 -28.42 7.66
N GLN A 52 9.29 -27.36 7.25
CA GLN A 52 8.92 -25.98 7.60
C GLN A 52 7.77 -25.51 6.71
N ARG A 53 6.82 -24.75 7.29
CA ARG A 53 5.73 -24.11 6.54
C ARG A 53 6.26 -23.01 5.63
N ASP A 54 7.21 -22.22 6.13
CA ASP A 54 7.90 -21.20 5.35
C ASP A 54 9.39 -21.56 5.22
N ALA A 55 9.85 -21.75 3.98
CA ALA A 55 11.24 -22.11 3.68
C ALA A 55 12.26 -21.01 4.02
N GLU A 56 11.83 -19.74 4.14
CA GLU A 56 12.71 -18.61 4.42
C GLU A 56 13.08 -18.47 5.91
N THR A 57 12.30 -19.05 6.81
CA THR A 57 12.54 -18.96 8.26
C THR A 57 13.86 -19.63 8.65
N ALA A 58 14.74 -18.87 9.30
CA ALA A 58 16.08 -19.35 9.68
C ALA A 58 16.05 -20.33 10.87
N ASP A 59 15.25 -20.02 11.90
CA ASP A 59 15.14 -20.76 13.16
C ASP A 59 13.64 -21.01 13.48
N PRO A 60 13.06 -22.10 12.95
CA PRO A 60 11.63 -22.32 13.02
C PRO A 60 11.18 -22.71 14.43
N LYS A 61 10.10 -22.06 14.89
CA LYS A 61 9.37 -22.43 16.10
C LYS A 61 8.36 -23.53 15.80
N ARG A 62 7.74 -24.09 16.86
CA ARG A 62 6.77 -25.18 16.72
C ARG A 62 5.63 -24.86 15.76
N GLU A 63 5.12 -23.62 15.76
CA GLU A 63 4.00 -23.16 14.92
C GLU A 63 4.39 -23.05 13.42
N GLU A 64 5.69 -22.89 13.14
CA GLU A 64 6.25 -22.76 11.79
C GLU A 64 6.65 -24.11 11.18
N LEU A 65 6.48 -25.20 11.94
CA LEU A 65 6.66 -26.56 11.49
C LEU A 65 5.30 -27.23 11.23
N TYR A 66 5.29 -28.21 10.32
CA TYR A 66 4.12 -29.08 10.18
C TYR A 66 3.98 -30.00 11.40
N ASN A 67 2.81 -30.60 11.56
CA ASN A 67 2.53 -31.42 12.72
C ASN A 67 3.06 -32.84 12.57
N TYR A 68 3.17 -33.31 11.35
CA TYR A 68 3.65 -34.64 11.04
C TYR A 68 5.05 -34.58 10.45
N GLY A 69 5.77 -35.64 10.61
CA GLY A 69 7.11 -35.82 10.08
C GLY A 69 7.45 -37.30 9.94
N VAL A 70 8.69 -37.57 9.67
CA VAL A 70 9.18 -38.93 9.48
C VAL A 70 10.43 -39.16 10.33
N VAL A 71 10.44 -40.24 11.10
CA VAL A 71 11.66 -40.74 11.72
C VAL A 71 12.51 -41.40 10.62
N ALA A 72 13.70 -40.89 10.42
CA ALA A 72 14.61 -41.38 9.40
C ALA A 72 15.92 -41.89 10.01
N GLU A 73 16.54 -42.83 9.35
CA GLU A 73 17.88 -43.35 9.68
C GLU A 73 18.93 -42.71 8.80
N ILE A 74 20.02 -42.24 9.39
CA ILE A 74 21.16 -41.68 8.66
C ILE A 74 22.05 -42.87 8.22
N LYS A 75 22.06 -43.15 6.93
CA LYS A 75 22.85 -44.27 6.34
C LYS A 75 24.30 -43.87 6.06
N GLN A 76 24.49 -42.63 5.58
CA GLN A 76 25.83 -42.13 5.23
C GLN A 76 25.94 -40.65 5.53
N LEU A 77 27.12 -40.21 5.96
CA LEU A 77 27.44 -38.81 6.21
C LEU A 77 28.74 -38.45 5.49
N LEU A 78 28.70 -37.37 4.72
CA LEU A 78 29.86 -36.85 3.99
C LEU A 78 30.03 -35.37 4.35
N LYS A 79 31.19 -34.99 4.84
CA LYS A 79 31.54 -33.57 5.10
C LYS A 79 31.99 -32.91 3.80
N LEU A 80 31.38 -31.79 3.46
CA LEU A 80 31.69 -30.98 2.29
C LEU A 80 32.78 -29.95 2.61
N PRO A 81 33.59 -29.51 1.64
CA PRO A 81 34.63 -28.48 1.85
C PRO A 81 34.06 -27.13 2.28
N SER A 82 32.77 -26.87 2.04
CA SER A 82 32.04 -25.64 2.45
C SER A 82 31.69 -25.61 3.93
N GLY A 83 31.96 -26.66 4.71
CA GLY A 83 31.53 -26.79 6.10
C GLY A 83 30.13 -27.40 6.25
N ALA A 84 29.34 -27.50 5.19
CA ALA A 84 28.07 -28.22 5.18
C ALA A 84 28.26 -29.73 5.21
N ILE A 85 27.22 -30.46 5.64
CA ILE A 85 27.23 -31.91 5.70
C ILE A 85 26.20 -32.46 4.70
N ARG A 86 26.59 -33.36 3.84
CA ARG A 86 25.67 -34.16 3.02
C ARG A 86 25.35 -35.45 3.72
N ILE A 87 24.08 -35.73 3.93
CA ILE A 87 23.59 -36.94 4.55
C ILE A 87 22.71 -37.74 3.59
N LEU A 88 22.91 -39.05 3.57
CA LEU A 88 21.98 -39.98 2.94
C LEU A 88 21.08 -40.53 4.04
N ILE A 89 19.80 -40.28 3.93
CA ILE A 89 18.78 -40.69 4.91
C ILE A 89 17.79 -41.65 4.28
N GLN A 90 17.27 -42.55 5.08
CA GLN A 90 16.13 -43.39 4.74
C GLN A 90 14.99 -43.15 5.73
N GLY A 91 13.81 -42.73 5.23
CA GLY A 91 12.61 -42.64 6.01
C GLY A 91 12.16 -43.99 6.54
N LEU A 92 11.86 -44.11 7.82
CA LEU A 92 11.44 -45.36 8.46
C LEU A 92 9.94 -45.38 8.71
N GLU A 93 9.45 -44.46 9.54
CA GLU A 93 8.08 -44.45 10.03
C GLU A 93 7.57 -43.01 10.21
N ARG A 94 6.24 -42.84 10.12
CA ARG A 94 5.59 -41.58 10.40
C ARG A 94 5.62 -41.28 11.89
N ALA A 95 5.72 -39.99 12.23
CA ALA A 95 5.59 -39.54 13.62
C ALA A 95 4.91 -38.20 13.69
N GLU A 96 4.08 -38.03 14.69
CA GLU A 96 3.51 -36.74 15.03
C GLU A 96 4.48 -36.00 15.97
N LEU A 97 4.77 -34.74 15.66
CA LEU A 97 5.55 -33.85 16.50
C LEU A 97 4.63 -33.22 17.56
N THR A 98 4.65 -33.71 18.79
CA THR A 98 3.79 -33.21 19.88
C THR A 98 4.40 -32.01 20.59
N SER A 99 5.70 -31.98 20.78
CA SER A 99 6.42 -30.85 21.38
C SER A 99 7.80 -30.64 20.79
N LEU A 100 8.25 -29.38 20.77
CA LEU A 100 9.57 -28.97 20.37
C LEU A 100 10.32 -28.44 21.61
N ILE A 101 11.52 -28.89 21.82
CA ILE A 101 12.36 -28.51 22.97
C ILE A 101 13.74 -28.13 22.43
N ASP A 102 14.29 -27.04 22.91
CA ASP A 102 15.72 -26.73 22.70
C ASP A 102 16.54 -27.65 23.60
N ALA A 103 17.58 -28.28 23.05
CA ALA A 103 18.43 -29.24 23.77
C ALA A 103 19.01 -28.61 25.06
N PRO A 104 19.12 -29.38 26.15
CA PRO A 104 19.38 -28.86 27.52
C PRO A 104 20.75 -28.19 27.72
N PHE A 105 21.66 -28.21 26.75
CA PHE A 105 22.95 -27.53 26.79
C PHE A 105 23.09 -26.51 25.66
N LYS A 106 22.72 -25.25 25.92
CA LYS A 106 22.94 -24.06 25.09
C LYS A 106 22.74 -24.27 23.59
N ASP A 107 21.61 -23.83 23.06
CA ASP A 107 21.35 -23.48 21.64
C ASP A 107 21.96 -24.38 20.57
N THR A 108 22.23 -25.65 20.86
CA THR A 108 23.02 -26.50 19.98
C THR A 108 22.19 -27.12 18.86
N TYR A 109 20.96 -27.57 19.13
CA TYR A 109 20.05 -28.16 18.13
C TYR A 109 18.62 -28.30 18.66
N LEU A 110 17.66 -28.61 17.76
CA LEU A 110 16.26 -28.82 18.11
C LEU A 110 16.02 -30.29 18.42
N GLU A 111 15.25 -30.56 19.49
CA GLU A 111 14.73 -31.89 19.83
C GLU A 111 13.20 -31.89 19.74
N GLY A 112 12.66 -32.89 19.07
CA GLY A 112 11.22 -33.09 18.94
C GLY A 112 10.77 -34.34 19.68
N PHE A 113 9.64 -34.24 20.37
CA PHE A 113 8.99 -35.43 20.91
C PHE A 113 8.14 -36.06 19.81
N ALA A 114 8.66 -37.15 19.25
CA ALA A 114 8.07 -37.90 18.17
C ALA A 114 7.14 -39.00 18.70
N MET A 115 5.89 -38.94 18.32
CA MET A 115 4.90 -39.95 18.63
C MET A 115 4.68 -40.82 17.36
N PRO A 116 5.12 -42.10 17.34
CA PRO A 116 4.97 -42.93 16.15
C PRO A 116 3.50 -43.07 15.75
N VAL A 117 3.21 -42.86 14.48
CA VAL A 117 1.87 -43.00 13.90
C VAL A 117 1.86 -44.25 13.03
N ALA A 118 1.21 -45.28 13.51
CA ALA A 118 1.09 -46.54 12.77
C ALA A 118 0.17 -46.37 11.57
N SER A 119 0.61 -46.74 10.39
CA SER A 119 -0.27 -46.83 9.23
C SER A 119 -1.26 -47.97 9.39
N VAL A 120 -2.53 -47.66 9.19
CA VAL A 120 -3.63 -48.65 9.20
C VAL A 120 -3.73 -49.23 7.79
N GLU A 121 -3.15 -50.40 7.61
CA GLU A 121 -3.23 -51.13 6.32
C GLU A 121 -4.67 -51.62 6.10
N PRO A 122 -5.23 -51.48 4.89
CA PRO A 122 -6.55 -51.99 4.58
C PRO A 122 -6.53 -53.53 4.53
N GLU A 123 -7.71 -54.12 4.78
CA GLU A 123 -7.85 -55.57 4.58
C GLU A 123 -7.59 -55.93 3.12
N GLU A 124 -6.86 -57.04 2.89
CA GLU A 124 -6.60 -57.56 1.55
C GLU A 124 -7.90 -58.08 0.93
N ASN A 125 -8.56 -57.22 0.13
CA ASN A 125 -9.75 -57.54 -0.60
C ASN A 125 -9.62 -57.12 -2.09
N SER A 126 -10.61 -57.50 -2.89
CA SER A 126 -10.62 -57.16 -4.32
C SER A 126 -10.63 -55.64 -4.60
N GLU A 127 -11.16 -54.84 -3.70
CA GLU A 127 -11.20 -53.37 -3.79
C GLU A 127 -9.81 -52.76 -3.61
N THR A 128 -9.08 -53.21 -2.58
CA THR A 128 -7.74 -52.72 -2.27
C THR A 128 -6.75 -53.11 -3.40
N GLU A 129 -6.86 -54.33 -3.91
CA GLU A 129 -6.03 -54.76 -5.05
C GLU A 129 -6.38 -53.97 -6.34
N ALA A 130 -7.66 -53.70 -6.59
CA ALA A 130 -8.07 -52.85 -7.73
C ALA A 130 -7.50 -51.42 -7.61
N MET A 131 -7.57 -50.83 -6.40
CA MET A 131 -7.03 -49.49 -6.15
C MET A 131 -5.51 -49.44 -6.35
N ARG A 132 -4.80 -50.46 -5.85
CA ARG A 132 -3.36 -50.59 -6.06
C ARG A 132 -2.99 -50.61 -7.53
N ARG A 133 -3.71 -51.39 -8.32
CA ARG A 133 -3.48 -51.50 -9.79
C ARG A 133 -3.77 -50.18 -10.50
N VAL A 134 -4.91 -49.51 -10.18
CA VAL A 134 -5.27 -48.23 -10.76
C VAL A 134 -4.19 -47.19 -10.46
N LEU A 135 -3.70 -47.16 -9.23
CA LEU A 135 -2.69 -46.20 -8.79
C LEU A 135 -1.35 -46.41 -9.52
N LEU A 136 -0.90 -47.66 -9.64
CA LEU A 136 0.31 -48.01 -10.37
C LEU A 136 0.18 -47.68 -11.88
N GLN A 137 -0.97 -47.99 -12.50
CA GLN A 137 -1.21 -47.66 -13.91
C GLN A 137 -1.23 -46.15 -14.16
N SER A 138 -1.86 -45.40 -13.29
CA SER A 138 -1.88 -43.92 -13.39
C SER A 138 -0.49 -43.33 -13.20
N PHE A 139 0.29 -43.88 -12.29
CA PHE A 139 1.68 -43.46 -12.07
C PHE A 139 2.58 -43.81 -13.26
N GLU A 140 2.44 -44.97 -13.83
CA GLU A 140 3.15 -45.36 -15.05
C GLU A 140 2.83 -44.42 -16.23
N LYS A 141 1.56 -44.10 -16.44
CA LYS A 141 1.17 -43.10 -17.43
C LYS A 141 1.80 -41.73 -17.18
N TRP A 142 1.79 -41.26 -15.94
CA TRP A 142 2.41 -39.99 -15.56
C TRP A 142 3.92 -39.98 -15.83
N LEU A 143 4.62 -41.04 -15.48
CA LEU A 143 6.06 -41.20 -15.78
C LEU A 143 6.34 -41.13 -17.29
N VAL A 144 5.56 -41.81 -18.11
CA VAL A 144 5.72 -41.83 -19.56
C VAL A 144 5.42 -40.46 -20.18
N THR A 145 4.37 -39.80 -19.73
CA THR A 145 3.95 -38.48 -20.25
C THR A 145 4.96 -37.39 -19.88
N GLY A 146 5.48 -37.41 -18.67
CA GLY A 146 6.46 -36.44 -18.16
C GLY A 146 7.92 -36.67 -18.60
N LYS A 147 8.22 -37.67 -19.40
CA LYS A 147 9.61 -38.06 -19.81
C LYS A 147 10.59 -38.23 -18.65
N LYS A 148 10.09 -38.59 -17.47
CA LYS A 148 10.89 -38.75 -16.24
C LYS A 148 11.26 -40.23 -15.97
N VAL A 149 11.24 -41.10 -16.97
CA VAL A 149 11.42 -42.53 -16.79
C VAL A 149 12.89 -42.88 -16.72
N THR A 150 13.33 -43.37 -15.59
CA THR A 150 14.42 -44.36 -15.52
C THR A 150 13.78 -45.71 -15.26
N THR A 151 14.20 -46.72 -16.00
CA THR A 151 13.77 -48.14 -15.87
C THR A 151 13.96 -48.65 -14.43
N GLU A 152 14.88 -48.06 -13.69
CA GLU A 152 15.17 -48.32 -12.27
C GLU A 152 13.99 -48.02 -11.34
N VAL A 153 13.21 -46.97 -11.61
CA VAL A 153 12.05 -46.59 -10.76
C VAL A 153 11.00 -47.70 -10.78
N MET A 154 10.70 -48.26 -11.97
CA MET A 154 9.70 -49.31 -12.11
C MET A 154 10.17 -50.68 -11.55
N LEU A 155 11.48 -50.93 -11.52
CA LEU A 155 12.03 -52.11 -10.90
C LEU A 155 11.87 -52.12 -9.36
N ASN A 156 11.92 -50.95 -8.74
CA ASN A 156 11.76 -50.83 -7.30
C ASN A 156 10.35 -51.24 -6.82
N PHE A 157 9.31 -51.02 -7.65
CA PHE A 157 7.93 -51.39 -7.28
C PHE A 157 7.64 -52.89 -7.30
N LYS A 158 8.47 -53.70 -7.97
CA LYS A 158 8.27 -55.17 -8.06
C LYS A 158 8.51 -55.93 -6.75
N ASN A 159 9.24 -55.33 -5.82
CA ASN A 159 9.64 -55.94 -4.56
C ASN A 159 8.80 -55.41 -3.36
N ILE A 160 7.84 -54.51 -3.57
CA ILE A 160 7.06 -53.92 -2.51
C ILE A 160 5.73 -54.67 -2.37
N THR A 161 5.42 -55.04 -1.14
CA THR A 161 4.27 -55.89 -0.84
C THR A 161 3.10 -55.16 -0.21
N THR A 162 3.35 -54.03 0.51
CA THR A 162 2.31 -53.31 1.24
C THR A 162 1.74 -52.14 0.43
N ALA A 163 0.44 -51.88 0.59
CA ALA A 163 -0.24 -50.80 -0.10
C ALA A 163 0.24 -49.42 0.39
N GLY A 164 0.57 -49.31 1.66
CA GLY A 164 1.08 -48.08 2.28
C GLY A 164 2.46 -47.67 1.71
N GLU A 165 3.39 -48.59 1.55
CA GLU A 165 4.72 -48.32 0.96
C GLU A 165 4.62 -47.85 -0.49
N ILE A 166 3.73 -48.47 -1.29
CA ILE A 166 3.49 -48.06 -2.68
C ILE A 166 2.97 -46.60 -2.71
N ALA A 167 2.01 -46.29 -1.88
CA ALA A 167 1.46 -44.94 -1.81
C ALA A 167 2.51 -43.90 -1.43
N ASP A 168 3.36 -44.19 -0.45
CA ASP A 168 4.42 -43.32 0.04
C ASP A 168 5.49 -43.04 -1.00
N ILE A 169 5.91 -44.07 -1.71
CA ILE A 169 6.91 -43.94 -2.76
C ILE A 169 6.36 -43.10 -3.93
N ILE A 170 5.11 -43.35 -4.36
CA ILE A 170 4.50 -42.58 -5.42
C ILE A 170 4.37 -41.11 -4.99
N ALA A 171 3.91 -40.83 -3.76
CA ALA A 171 3.80 -39.46 -3.21
C ALA A 171 5.17 -38.74 -3.22
N GLY A 172 6.25 -39.47 -2.95
CA GLY A 172 7.60 -38.95 -3.02
C GLY A 172 8.02 -38.45 -4.41
N TYR A 173 7.61 -39.16 -5.47
CA TYR A 173 7.98 -38.83 -6.86
C TYR A 173 7.09 -37.71 -7.46
N LEU A 174 5.89 -37.52 -6.98
CA LEU A 174 4.98 -36.49 -7.52
C LEU A 174 5.52 -35.07 -7.28
N THR A 175 5.27 -34.19 -8.26
CA THR A 175 5.64 -32.76 -8.21
C THR A 175 4.51 -31.87 -7.71
N ILE A 176 3.75 -32.34 -6.73
CA ILE A 176 2.66 -31.60 -6.07
C ILE A 176 3.20 -30.65 -5.02
N SER A 177 2.37 -29.73 -4.54
CA SER A 177 2.72 -28.74 -3.52
C SER A 177 3.12 -29.40 -2.19
N ILE A 178 3.86 -28.66 -1.36
CA ILE A 178 4.27 -29.14 -0.02
C ILE A 178 3.04 -29.42 0.84
N ASP A 179 2.03 -28.54 0.81
CA ASP A 179 0.79 -28.73 1.55
C ASP A 179 0.07 -30.03 1.14
N GLU A 180 -0.03 -30.31 -0.17
CA GLU A 180 -0.64 -31.54 -0.69
C GLU A 180 0.16 -32.80 -0.27
N LYS A 181 1.49 -32.68 -0.17
CA LYS A 181 2.34 -33.78 0.33
C LYS A 181 2.18 -34.00 1.84
N GLU A 182 2.07 -32.91 2.62
CA GLU A 182 1.82 -33.02 4.06
C GLU A 182 0.46 -33.65 4.33
N GLU A 183 -0.57 -33.28 3.57
CA GLU A 183 -1.88 -33.92 3.67
C GLU A 183 -1.81 -35.44 3.46
N LEU A 184 -0.94 -35.93 2.57
CA LEU A 184 -0.72 -37.37 2.38
C LEU A 184 0.09 -37.99 3.52
N LEU A 185 1.00 -37.22 4.12
CA LEU A 185 1.80 -37.70 5.25
C LEU A 185 0.96 -37.81 6.53
N GLU A 186 0.00 -36.91 6.73
CA GLU A 186 -0.93 -36.89 7.88
C GLU A 186 -1.88 -38.08 7.90
N LEU A 187 -2.27 -38.61 6.73
CA LEU A 187 -3.22 -39.71 6.63
C LEU A 187 -2.64 -41.03 7.13
N ALA A 188 -3.06 -41.46 8.31
CA ALA A 188 -2.71 -42.77 8.87
C ALA A 188 -3.42 -43.91 8.17
N ASP A 189 -4.67 -43.73 7.72
CA ASP A 189 -5.42 -44.71 6.94
C ASP A 189 -4.89 -44.80 5.51
N VAL A 190 -4.38 -45.97 5.18
CA VAL A 190 -3.76 -46.21 3.85
C VAL A 190 -4.80 -46.15 2.73
N LYS A 191 -6.04 -46.57 2.97
CA LYS A 191 -7.10 -46.53 1.96
C LYS A 191 -7.45 -45.06 1.60
N GLU A 192 -7.63 -44.21 2.58
CA GLU A 192 -7.88 -42.78 2.35
C GLU A 192 -6.69 -42.11 1.66
N ARG A 193 -5.46 -42.45 2.08
CA ARG A 193 -4.23 -41.97 1.46
C ARG A 193 -4.13 -42.35 -0.02
N MET A 194 -4.44 -43.57 -0.37
CA MET A 194 -4.45 -44.06 -1.77
C MET A 194 -5.48 -43.31 -2.62
N HIS A 195 -6.67 -43.08 -2.08
CA HIS A 195 -7.73 -42.31 -2.77
C HIS A 195 -7.29 -40.86 -3.02
N LYS A 196 -6.75 -40.21 -2.02
CA LYS A 196 -6.27 -38.84 -2.13
C LYS A 196 -5.09 -38.71 -3.08
N LEU A 197 -4.14 -39.63 -2.97
CA LEU A 197 -2.99 -39.74 -3.88
C LEU A 197 -3.43 -39.93 -5.33
N HIS A 198 -4.41 -40.80 -5.57
CA HIS A 198 -4.97 -41.01 -6.92
C HIS A 198 -5.59 -39.72 -7.48
N THR A 199 -6.27 -38.96 -6.65
CA THR A 199 -6.85 -37.66 -7.06
C THR A 199 -5.75 -36.67 -7.48
N PHE A 200 -4.68 -36.56 -6.71
CA PHE A 200 -3.55 -35.70 -7.06
C PHE A 200 -2.82 -36.18 -8.32
N LEU A 201 -2.68 -37.49 -8.47
CA LEU A 201 -2.04 -38.09 -9.64
C LEU A 201 -2.85 -37.89 -10.91
N CYS A 202 -4.18 -37.96 -10.85
CA CYS A 202 -5.05 -37.63 -11.98
C CYS A 202 -4.93 -36.17 -12.41
N LYS A 203 -4.89 -35.25 -11.46
CA LYS A 203 -4.68 -33.81 -11.71
C LYS A 203 -3.33 -33.56 -12.40
N GLU A 204 -2.27 -34.19 -11.91
CA GLU A 204 -0.93 -34.09 -12.52
C GLU A 204 -0.87 -34.70 -13.92
N LEU A 205 -1.60 -35.78 -14.18
CA LEU A 205 -1.75 -36.36 -15.52
C LEU A 205 -2.43 -35.40 -16.51
N GLU A 206 -3.52 -34.76 -16.10
CA GLU A 206 -4.20 -33.76 -16.93
C GLU A 206 -3.27 -32.58 -17.28
N ILE A 207 -2.50 -32.10 -16.30
CA ILE A 207 -1.50 -31.04 -16.52
C ILE A 207 -0.44 -31.49 -17.51
N ALA A 208 0.12 -32.68 -17.34
CA ALA A 208 1.16 -33.22 -18.22
C ALA A 208 0.65 -33.45 -19.66
N GLU A 209 -0.60 -33.86 -19.84
CA GLU A 209 -1.23 -33.98 -21.15
C GLU A 209 -1.44 -32.60 -21.82
N LEU A 210 -1.85 -31.59 -21.04
CA LEU A 210 -1.99 -30.21 -21.54
C LEU A 210 -0.62 -29.66 -21.97
N GLU A 211 0.42 -29.82 -21.16
CA GLU A 211 1.78 -29.40 -21.51
C GLU A 211 2.29 -30.04 -22.81
N LYS A 212 1.99 -31.33 -23.00
CA LYS A 212 2.35 -32.06 -24.22
C LYS A 212 1.63 -31.49 -25.44
N ASN A 213 0.33 -31.18 -25.31
CA ASN A 213 -0.48 -30.62 -26.38
C ASN A 213 0.00 -29.22 -26.76
N ILE A 214 0.25 -28.35 -25.76
CA ILE A 214 0.81 -27.00 -25.96
C ILE A 214 2.16 -27.08 -26.68
N THR A 215 3.03 -27.98 -26.25
CA THR A 215 4.35 -28.16 -26.87
C THR A 215 4.23 -28.62 -28.33
N GLN A 216 3.26 -29.47 -28.64
CA GLN A 216 3.00 -29.91 -30.03
C GLN A 216 2.44 -28.77 -30.89
N GLU A 217 1.52 -27.96 -30.33
CA GLU A 217 0.97 -26.80 -31.05
C GLU A 217 2.06 -25.77 -31.33
N VAL A 218 2.89 -25.43 -30.32
CA VAL A 218 4.03 -24.53 -30.48
C VAL A 218 4.98 -25.02 -31.59
N ARG A 219 5.28 -26.32 -31.61
CA ARG A 219 6.12 -26.93 -32.66
C ARG A 219 5.52 -26.81 -34.05
N LYS A 220 4.21 -27.09 -34.18
CA LYS A 220 3.48 -26.87 -35.45
C LYS A 220 3.50 -25.42 -35.89
N GLN A 221 3.37 -24.49 -34.94
CA GLN A 221 3.40 -23.05 -35.23
C GLN A 221 4.79 -22.62 -35.71
N ILE A 222 5.86 -23.14 -35.08
CA ILE A 222 7.24 -22.87 -35.51
C ILE A 222 7.48 -23.42 -36.93
N GLU A 223 7.06 -24.65 -37.24
CA GLU A 223 7.18 -25.23 -38.60
C GLU A 223 6.40 -24.42 -39.63
N LYS A 224 5.20 -23.93 -39.28
CA LYS A 224 4.40 -23.06 -40.13
C LYS A 224 5.10 -21.72 -40.39
N ASN A 225 5.65 -21.11 -39.35
CA ASN A 225 6.40 -19.85 -39.45
C ASN A 225 7.67 -20.01 -40.30
N GLN A 226 8.41 -21.12 -40.17
CA GLN A 226 9.58 -21.42 -41.01
C GLN A 226 9.20 -21.59 -42.49
N ARG A 227 8.05 -22.22 -42.76
CA ARG A 227 7.56 -22.38 -44.14
C ARG A 227 7.10 -21.04 -44.72
N GLU A 228 6.42 -20.20 -43.92
CA GLU A 228 6.07 -18.85 -44.35
C GLU A 228 7.32 -17.99 -44.59
N TYR A 229 8.34 -18.12 -43.75
CA TYR A 229 9.63 -17.43 -43.96
C TYR A 229 10.26 -17.82 -45.29
N TYR A 230 10.34 -19.12 -45.60
CA TYR A 230 10.91 -19.63 -46.83
C TYR A 230 10.13 -19.13 -48.07
N LEU A 231 8.81 -19.14 -48.00
CA LEU A 231 7.96 -18.63 -49.07
C LEU A 231 8.10 -17.11 -49.23
N ARG A 232 8.26 -16.35 -48.17
CA ARG A 232 8.50 -14.90 -48.20
C ARG A 232 9.91 -14.57 -48.79
N GLU A 233 10.92 -15.37 -48.50
CA GLU A 233 12.23 -15.20 -49.13
C GLU A 233 12.18 -15.50 -50.64
N GLN A 234 11.42 -16.53 -51.07
CA GLN A 234 11.18 -16.77 -52.49
C GLN A 234 10.43 -15.58 -53.14
N ILE A 235 9.41 -15.05 -52.50
CA ILE A 235 8.69 -13.86 -52.96
C ILE A 235 9.62 -12.65 -53.09
N LYS A 236 10.55 -12.44 -52.14
CA LYS A 236 11.54 -11.36 -52.23
C LYS A 236 12.46 -11.48 -53.44
N VAL A 237 12.93 -12.70 -53.71
CA VAL A 237 13.77 -12.93 -54.89
C VAL A 237 12.96 -12.65 -56.17
N ILE A 238 11.71 -13.10 -56.22
CA ILE A 238 10.78 -12.87 -57.32
C ILE A 238 10.46 -11.36 -57.46
N ASN A 239 10.17 -10.64 -56.36
CA ASN A 239 9.89 -9.21 -56.37
C ASN A 239 11.13 -8.39 -56.76
N LYS A 240 12.31 -8.83 -56.41
CA LYS A 240 13.58 -8.22 -56.85
C LYS A 240 13.82 -8.39 -58.37
N GLU A 241 13.43 -9.54 -58.93
CA GLU A 241 13.46 -9.79 -60.36
C GLU A 241 12.35 -9.03 -61.13
N LEU A 242 11.22 -8.76 -60.48
CA LEU A 242 10.09 -8.02 -61.03
C LEU A 242 10.22 -6.49 -60.93
N GLY A 243 11.24 -5.98 -60.23
CA GLY A 243 11.46 -4.53 -60.07
C GLY A 243 10.47 -3.81 -59.16
N GLU A 244 9.71 -4.54 -58.35
CA GLU A 244 8.83 -3.95 -57.32
C GLU A 244 9.67 -3.42 -56.16
N GLY A 245 9.57 -2.12 -55.91
CA GLY A 245 10.36 -1.38 -54.94
C GLY A 245 10.34 -2.01 -53.56
N ASP A 246 11.50 -2.03 -52.94
CA ASP A 246 11.73 -2.63 -51.59
C ASP A 246 10.79 -1.97 -50.56
N GLU A 247 9.78 -2.71 -50.08
CA GLU A 247 8.84 -2.21 -49.05
C GLU A 247 9.56 -1.53 -47.89
N ARG A 248 10.80 -1.94 -47.58
CA ARG A 248 11.65 -1.33 -46.58
C ARG A 248 12.16 0.04 -46.92
N GLN A 249 12.52 0.23 -48.23
CA GLN A 249 12.90 1.55 -48.67
C GLN A 249 11.73 2.51 -48.51
N ALA A 250 10.52 2.06 -48.86
CA ALA A 250 9.31 2.85 -48.68
C ALA A 250 9.03 3.15 -47.20
N GLU A 251 9.24 2.17 -46.30
CA GLU A 251 9.10 2.37 -44.84
C GLU A 251 10.13 3.38 -44.30
N VAL A 252 11.39 3.22 -44.68
CA VAL A 252 12.47 4.15 -44.28
C VAL A 252 12.21 5.54 -44.83
N ASP A 253 11.76 5.65 -46.09
CA ASP A 253 11.46 6.93 -46.72
C ASP A 253 10.23 7.61 -46.08
N GLU A 254 9.28 6.84 -45.59
CA GLU A 254 8.16 7.36 -44.80
C GLU A 254 8.64 7.99 -43.48
N TYR A 255 9.50 7.29 -42.70
CA TYR A 255 10.09 7.87 -41.50
C TYR A 255 10.95 9.11 -41.80
N LYS A 256 11.72 9.12 -42.90
CA LYS A 256 12.49 10.29 -43.33
C LYS A 256 11.58 11.47 -43.65
N LYS A 257 10.46 11.25 -44.34
CA LYS A 257 9.46 12.30 -44.59
C LYS A 257 8.85 12.86 -43.30
N GLN A 258 8.62 12.00 -42.30
CA GLN A 258 8.15 12.47 -41.00
C GLN A 258 9.20 13.32 -40.27
N MET A 259 10.51 13.08 -40.50
CA MET A 259 11.60 13.90 -39.99
C MET A 259 11.67 15.27 -40.66
N GLU A 260 11.53 15.34 -41.99
CA GLU A 260 11.63 16.59 -42.78
C GLU A 260 10.62 17.66 -42.35
N GLY A 261 9.48 17.27 -41.77
CA GLY A 261 8.45 18.19 -41.25
C GLY A 261 8.67 18.68 -39.82
N ARG A 262 9.80 18.35 -39.18
CA ARG A 262 10.06 18.63 -37.76
C ARG A 262 11.44 19.22 -37.53
N GLU A 263 11.54 20.20 -36.63
CA GLU A 263 12.80 20.73 -36.13
C GLU A 263 13.39 19.80 -35.07
N LEU A 264 14.07 18.73 -35.52
CA LEU A 264 14.70 17.76 -34.62
C LEU A 264 16.11 18.26 -34.22
N PRO A 265 16.52 18.10 -32.94
CA PRO A 265 17.90 18.29 -32.52
C PRO A 265 18.86 17.43 -33.37
N PRO A 266 20.07 17.92 -33.71
CA PRO A 266 21.01 17.18 -34.55
C PRO A 266 21.32 15.77 -34.04
N GLU A 267 21.48 15.61 -32.71
CA GLU A 267 21.75 14.33 -32.08
C GLU A 267 20.60 13.32 -32.24
N VAL A 268 19.35 13.80 -32.18
CA VAL A 268 18.15 12.98 -32.39
C VAL A 268 18.06 12.53 -33.84
N ALA A 269 18.24 13.47 -34.78
CA ALA A 269 18.22 13.18 -36.23
C ALA A 269 19.29 12.15 -36.59
N ASP A 270 20.53 12.33 -36.10
CA ASP A 270 21.62 11.38 -36.30
C ASP A 270 21.32 9.98 -35.73
N LYS A 271 20.75 9.93 -34.54
CA LYS A 271 20.39 8.65 -33.92
C LYS A 271 19.30 7.94 -34.71
N ILE A 272 18.24 8.65 -35.13
CA ILE A 272 17.18 8.10 -35.96
C ILE A 272 17.74 7.57 -37.27
N ASN A 273 18.58 8.36 -37.98
CA ASN A 273 19.16 7.91 -39.21
C ASN A 273 19.99 6.63 -39.06
N LYS A 274 20.80 6.54 -38.00
CA LYS A 274 21.58 5.31 -37.69
C LYS A 274 20.68 4.10 -37.47
N GLU A 275 19.57 4.27 -36.75
CA GLU A 275 18.63 3.16 -36.50
C GLU A 275 17.82 2.82 -37.77
N LEU A 276 17.47 3.79 -38.61
CA LEU A 276 16.86 3.53 -39.92
C LEU A 276 17.81 2.78 -40.88
N ASP A 277 19.11 3.13 -40.89
CA ASP A 277 20.13 2.40 -41.64
C ASP A 277 20.28 0.93 -41.13
N ARG A 278 20.13 0.72 -39.84
CA ARG A 278 20.09 -0.64 -39.26
C ARG A 278 18.85 -1.39 -39.70
N LEU A 279 17.67 -0.72 -39.62
CA LEU A 279 16.40 -1.31 -40.02
C LEU A 279 16.43 -1.74 -41.48
N TYR A 280 17.00 -0.92 -42.34
CA TYR A 280 17.18 -1.23 -43.77
C TYR A 280 18.03 -2.48 -44.02
N LYS A 281 19.13 -2.64 -43.27
CA LYS A 281 20.09 -3.75 -43.42
C LYS A 281 19.61 -5.05 -42.74
N MET A 282 18.63 -5.00 -41.86
CA MET A 282 18.15 -6.18 -41.12
C MET A 282 17.16 -7.03 -41.93
N PRO A 283 17.15 -8.37 -41.76
CA PRO A 283 16.11 -9.22 -42.29
C PRO A 283 14.73 -8.91 -41.72
N PRO A 284 13.63 -8.93 -42.49
CA PRO A 284 12.30 -8.45 -42.08
C PRO A 284 11.67 -9.21 -40.90
N MET A 285 12.06 -10.43 -40.68
CA MET A 285 11.46 -11.34 -39.68
C MET A 285 12.22 -11.37 -38.34
N MET A 286 13.22 -10.53 -38.14
CA MET A 286 13.92 -10.43 -36.87
C MET A 286 13.09 -9.67 -35.85
N ALA A 287 12.96 -10.18 -34.64
CA ALA A 287 12.29 -9.52 -33.52
C ALA A 287 12.87 -8.12 -33.21
N GLU A 288 14.17 -7.93 -33.46
CA GLU A 288 14.89 -6.67 -33.32
C GLU A 288 14.35 -5.57 -34.24
N SER A 289 13.80 -5.89 -35.43
CA SER A 289 13.22 -4.88 -36.33
C SER A 289 12.03 -4.18 -35.69
N GLY A 290 11.20 -4.91 -34.92
CA GLY A 290 10.10 -4.34 -34.13
C GLY A 290 10.59 -3.41 -33.01
N VAL A 291 11.70 -3.75 -32.37
CA VAL A 291 12.32 -2.90 -31.32
C VAL A 291 12.83 -1.58 -31.92
N ILE A 292 13.47 -1.65 -33.10
CA ILE A 292 13.95 -0.43 -33.78
C ILE A 292 12.79 0.45 -34.24
N ARG A 293 11.71 -0.12 -34.81
CA ARG A 293 10.51 0.63 -35.19
C ARG A 293 9.93 1.38 -34.01
N ASN A 294 9.64 0.66 -32.94
CA ASN A 294 9.08 1.24 -31.71
C ASN A 294 9.99 2.36 -31.16
N TYR A 295 11.30 2.20 -31.25
CA TYR A 295 12.25 3.20 -30.80
C TYR A 295 12.20 4.46 -31.67
N VAL A 296 12.25 4.31 -33.00
CA VAL A 296 12.16 5.43 -33.97
C VAL A 296 10.81 6.14 -33.79
N GLU A 297 9.72 5.41 -33.71
CA GLU A 297 8.37 5.96 -33.47
C GLU A 297 8.32 6.74 -32.16
N THR A 298 8.94 6.21 -31.10
CA THR A 298 9.01 6.91 -29.81
C THR A 298 9.76 8.21 -29.93
N LEU A 299 10.92 8.22 -30.58
CA LEU A 299 11.71 9.46 -30.81
C LEU A 299 10.96 10.49 -31.66
N LEU A 300 10.28 10.03 -32.69
CA LEU A 300 9.47 10.89 -33.55
C LEU A 300 8.23 11.43 -32.88
N ALA A 301 7.64 10.67 -31.94
CA ALA A 301 6.45 11.10 -31.20
C ALA A 301 6.77 12.11 -30.08
N LEU A 302 8.03 12.28 -29.70
CA LEU A 302 8.43 13.28 -28.70
C LEU A 302 8.34 14.71 -29.27
N PRO A 303 7.96 15.68 -28.45
CA PRO A 303 7.68 17.06 -28.90
C PRO A 303 8.94 17.92 -28.99
N TRP A 304 9.96 17.48 -29.71
CA TRP A 304 11.20 18.22 -29.86
C TRP A 304 10.96 19.62 -30.41
N GLY A 305 11.39 20.66 -29.69
CA GLY A 305 11.25 22.04 -30.08
C GLY A 305 9.82 22.61 -30.15
N ILE A 306 8.80 21.81 -29.82
CA ILE A 306 7.39 22.23 -29.87
C ILE A 306 6.97 22.81 -28.52
N TYR A 307 6.75 24.12 -28.48
CA TYR A 307 6.32 24.82 -27.26
C TYR A 307 4.85 25.27 -27.37
N GLY A 308 4.10 25.09 -26.32
CA GLY A 308 2.77 25.70 -26.15
C GLY A 308 2.89 27.20 -25.86
N LYS A 309 1.82 27.92 -26.16
CA LYS A 309 1.75 29.37 -25.85
C LYS A 309 1.62 29.53 -24.32
N ASP A 310 2.37 30.47 -23.78
CA ASP A 310 2.33 30.82 -22.37
C ASP A 310 1.49 32.07 -22.17
N ASN A 311 0.58 32.04 -21.19
CA ASN A 311 -0.18 33.19 -20.75
C ASN A 311 0.13 33.48 -19.28
N PHE A 312 0.89 34.51 -19.01
CA PHE A 312 1.23 34.95 -17.65
C PHE A 312 0.42 36.20 -17.22
N ASP A 313 -0.78 36.41 -17.79
CA ASP A 313 -1.70 37.44 -17.27
C ASP A 313 -2.25 37.02 -15.92
N LEU A 314 -1.73 37.66 -14.85
CA LEU A 314 -2.13 37.40 -13.46
C LEU A 314 -3.61 37.65 -13.21
N LYS A 315 -4.23 38.65 -13.90
CA LYS A 315 -5.67 38.91 -13.76
C LYS A 315 -6.49 37.79 -14.38
N HIS A 316 -6.04 37.23 -15.48
CA HIS A 316 -6.65 36.06 -16.09
C HIS A 316 -6.50 34.84 -15.17
N ALA A 317 -5.28 34.59 -14.64
CA ALA A 317 -5.01 33.49 -13.73
C ALA A 317 -5.87 33.58 -12.46
N GLU A 318 -5.99 34.74 -11.85
CA GLU A 318 -6.85 34.96 -10.69
C GLU A 318 -8.32 34.64 -11.00
N LYS A 319 -8.84 35.09 -12.14
CA LYS A 319 -10.23 34.82 -12.55
C LYS A 319 -10.44 33.29 -12.74
N VAL A 320 -9.52 32.58 -13.36
CA VAL A 320 -9.62 31.14 -13.56
C VAL A 320 -9.61 30.41 -12.20
N LEU A 321 -8.66 30.74 -11.33
CA LEU A 321 -8.56 30.14 -10.00
C LEU A 321 -9.80 30.40 -9.15
N ASN A 322 -10.33 31.62 -9.18
CA ASN A 322 -11.55 31.99 -8.44
C ASN A 322 -12.83 31.37 -9.00
N LYS A 323 -12.88 31.13 -10.32
CA LYS A 323 -13.98 30.43 -10.98
C LYS A 323 -13.99 28.94 -10.64
N ASP A 324 -12.82 28.32 -10.57
CA ASP A 324 -12.68 26.87 -10.43
C ASP A 324 -12.67 26.41 -8.97
N HIS A 325 -12.25 27.28 -8.05
CA HIS A 325 -12.08 26.94 -6.63
C HIS A 325 -12.71 28.00 -5.73
N TYR A 326 -13.59 27.56 -4.86
CA TYR A 326 -14.15 28.40 -3.81
C TYR A 326 -13.23 28.40 -2.58
N GLY A 327 -12.99 29.55 -1.96
CA GLY A 327 -12.07 29.70 -0.82
C GLY A 327 -10.61 29.55 -1.22
N LEU A 328 -9.78 29.03 -0.31
CA LEU A 328 -8.34 28.82 -0.51
C LEU A 328 -7.56 30.11 -0.85
N GLU A 329 -7.96 31.27 -0.30
CA GLU A 329 -7.39 32.57 -0.68
C GLU A 329 -5.88 32.63 -0.53
N LYS A 330 -5.31 32.20 0.62
CA LYS A 330 -3.86 32.15 0.84
C LYS A 330 -3.13 31.26 -0.17
N VAL A 331 -3.76 30.14 -0.57
CA VAL A 331 -3.19 29.20 -1.55
C VAL A 331 -3.17 29.82 -2.95
N LYS A 332 -4.27 30.46 -3.33
CA LYS A 332 -4.37 31.18 -4.63
C LYS A 332 -3.37 32.32 -4.71
N GLU A 333 -3.27 33.12 -3.63
CA GLU A 333 -2.31 34.22 -3.54
C GLU A 333 -0.88 33.69 -3.72
N ARG A 334 -0.50 32.60 -3.04
CA ARG A 334 0.82 31.99 -3.17
C ARG A 334 1.10 31.47 -4.59
N ILE A 335 0.09 30.89 -5.24
CA ILE A 335 0.19 30.48 -6.64
C ILE A 335 0.38 31.69 -7.57
N LEU A 336 -0.37 32.79 -7.33
CA LEU A 336 -0.23 34.01 -8.12
C LEU A 336 1.14 34.66 -7.91
N GLU A 337 1.68 34.70 -6.71
CA GLU A 337 3.05 35.15 -6.43
C GLU A 337 4.08 34.33 -7.22
N TYR A 338 3.93 33.01 -7.18
CA TYR A 338 4.79 32.10 -7.93
C TYR A 338 4.73 32.35 -9.45
N LEU A 339 3.53 32.53 -10.00
CA LEU A 339 3.34 32.87 -11.42
C LEU A 339 3.91 34.23 -11.75
N ALA A 340 3.81 35.22 -10.85
CA ALA A 340 4.38 36.56 -11.03
C ALA A 340 5.92 36.52 -11.13
N VAL A 341 6.56 35.74 -10.25
CA VAL A 341 8.02 35.56 -10.29
C VAL A 341 8.44 34.93 -11.64
N ARG A 342 7.72 33.92 -12.10
CA ARG A 342 7.98 33.28 -13.39
C ARG A 342 7.78 34.20 -14.59
N ALA A 343 6.76 35.03 -14.53
CA ALA A 343 6.50 36.07 -15.55
C ALA A 343 7.65 37.07 -15.67
N LEU A 344 8.26 37.46 -14.54
CA LEU A 344 9.35 38.40 -14.48
C LEU A 344 10.68 37.80 -14.89
N THR A 345 10.97 36.58 -14.42
CA THR A 345 12.27 35.93 -14.66
C THR A 345 12.40 35.34 -16.06
N LYS A 346 11.29 35.05 -16.74
CA LYS A 346 11.22 34.34 -18.03
C LYS A 346 12.06 33.07 -18.06
N SER A 347 12.45 32.55 -16.91
CA SER A 347 13.28 31.35 -16.79
C SER A 347 12.43 30.21 -16.26
N GLY A 348 12.68 29.00 -16.71
CA GLY A 348 12.11 27.78 -16.16
C GLY A 348 12.62 27.46 -14.75
N LYS A 349 13.66 28.15 -14.29
CA LYS A 349 14.31 27.91 -13.01
C LYS A 349 13.52 28.57 -11.87
N GLY A 350 13.01 27.77 -10.96
CA GLY A 350 12.29 28.21 -9.74
C GLY A 350 12.01 27.01 -8.83
N PRO A 351 11.65 27.23 -7.57
CA PRO A 351 11.27 26.16 -6.69
C PRO A 351 10.05 25.41 -7.25
N ILE A 352 9.91 24.14 -6.91
CA ILE A 352 8.81 23.29 -7.38
C ILE A 352 7.61 23.52 -6.48
N LEU A 353 6.46 23.77 -7.06
CA LEU A 353 5.23 23.97 -6.28
C LEU A 353 4.74 22.62 -5.69
N CYS A 354 4.77 22.48 -4.37
CA CYS A 354 4.31 21.29 -3.67
C CYS A 354 3.00 21.58 -2.90
N LEU A 355 1.90 20.98 -3.35
CA LEU A 355 0.59 21.10 -2.71
C LEU A 355 0.39 20.00 -1.68
N VAL A 356 0.43 20.36 -0.40
CA VAL A 356 0.32 19.43 0.72
C VAL A 356 -1.01 19.59 1.45
N GLY A 357 -1.68 18.51 1.76
CA GLY A 357 -2.93 18.56 2.56
C GLY A 357 -3.72 17.26 2.50
N PRO A 358 -4.79 17.16 3.28
CA PRO A 358 -5.58 15.95 3.37
C PRO A 358 -6.22 15.54 2.03
N PRO A 359 -6.63 14.28 1.89
CA PRO A 359 -7.27 13.83 0.66
C PRO A 359 -8.60 14.55 0.40
N GLY A 360 -8.87 14.87 -0.87
CA GLY A 360 -10.14 15.47 -1.28
C GLY A 360 -10.23 16.99 -1.11
N VAL A 361 -9.16 17.70 -0.77
CA VAL A 361 -9.13 19.17 -0.70
C VAL A 361 -8.89 19.86 -2.05
N GLY A 362 -8.78 19.09 -3.14
CA GLY A 362 -8.69 19.66 -4.48
C GLY A 362 -7.26 19.86 -5.01
N LYS A 363 -6.24 19.23 -4.45
CA LYS A 363 -4.84 19.36 -4.92
C LYS A 363 -4.69 19.15 -6.43
N THR A 364 -5.19 18.02 -6.94
CA THR A 364 -5.10 17.67 -8.37
C THR A 364 -5.91 18.62 -9.25
N SER A 365 -7.11 19.04 -8.81
CA SER A 365 -7.93 19.99 -9.56
C SER A 365 -7.31 21.39 -9.59
N LEU A 366 -6.63 21.79 -8.49
CA LEU A 366 -5.91 23.06 -8.44
C LEU A 366 -4.73 23.07 -9.44
N ALA A 367 -3.98 22.00 -9.55
CA ALA A 367 -2.92 21.86 -10.56
C ALA A 367 -3.47 21.97 -11.99
N GLN A 368 -4.64 21.37 -12.27
CA GLN A 368 -5.32 21.53 -13.56
C GLN A 368 -5.77 22.97 -13.81
N SER A 369 -6.23 23.67 -12.77
CA SER A 369 -6.63 25.07 -12.89
C SER A 369 -5.44 25.99 -13.13
N VAL A 370 -4.29 25.70 -12.51
CA VAL A 370 -3.03 26.39 -12.82
C VAL A 370 -2.67 26.20 -14.30
N ALA A 371 -2.76 24.99 -14.82
CA ALA A 371 -2.47 24.74 -16.24
C ALA A 371 -3.40 25.55 -17.17
N ARG A 372 -4.70 25.61 -16.86
CA ARG A 372 -5.66 26.45 -17.60
C ARG A 372 -5.39 27.95 -17.45
N ALA A 373 -4.94 28.37 -16.27
CA ALA A 373 -4.66 29.77 -15.98
C ALA A 373 -3.50 30.32 -16.80
N ILE A 374 -2.50 29.46 -17.10
CA ILE A 374 -1.33 29.84 -17.91
C ILE A 374 -1.40 29.32 -19.35
N ASP A 375 -2.55 28.76 -19.75
CA ASP A 375 -2.82 28.22 -21.10
C ASP A 375 -1.85 27.12 -21.55
N ARG A 376 -1.31 26.34 -20.58
CA ARG A 376 -0.43 25.19 -20.86
C ARG A 376 -1.18 23.88 -20.89
N LYS A 377 -0.71 22.95 -21.69
CA LYS A 377 -1.19 21.56 -21.64
C LYS A 377 -0.85 20.91 -20.31
N PHE A 378 -1.71 19.99 -19.87
CA PHE A 378 -1.61 19.33 -18.58
C PHE A 378 -1.38 17.83 -18.74
N THR A 379 -0.42 17.30 -18.02
CA THR A 379 -0.23 15.85 -17.86
C THR A 379 -0.05 15.49 -16.39
N ARG A 380 -0.34 14.23 -16.05
CA ARG A 380 -0.30 13.74 -14.68
C ARG A 380 0.35 12.38 -14.61
N MET A 381 1.22 12.20 -13.62
CA MET A 381 1.78 10.92 -13.22
C MET A 381 1.50 10.68 -11.73
N SER A 382 0.93 9.53 -11.38
CA SER A 382 0.82 9.12 -9.98
C SER A 382 2.10 8.40 -9.55
N LEU A 383 2.66 8.82 -8.43
CA LEU A 383 3.85 8.24 -7.82
C LEU A 383 3.49 7.23 -6.71
N GLY A 384 2.19 7.16 -6.34
CA GLY A 384 1.71 6.19 -5.36
C GLY A 384 1.85 4.76 -5.87
N GLY A 385 2.67 3.95 -5.19
CA GLY A 385 2.96 2.57 -5.58
C GLY A 385 4.13 2.40 -6.54
N VAL A 386 4.87 3.46 -6.86
CA VAL A 386 6.12 3.38 -7.62
C VAL A 386 7.22 2.92 -6.67
N HIS A 387 7.88 1.80 -7.03
CA HIS A 387 8.94 1.17 -6.25
C HIS A 387 10.24 1.04 -7.05
N ASP A 388 10.15 1.07 -8.39
CA ASP A 388 11.27 0.87 -9.30
C ASP A 388 11.63 2.20 -9.99
N GLU A 389 12.93 2.53 -10.02
CA GLU A 389 13.48 3.66 -10.75
C GLU A 389 13.16 3.57 -12.25
N ALA A 390 13.06 2.38 -12.80
CA ALA A 390 12.75 2.15 -14.20
C ALA A 390 11.36 2.67 -14.62
N GLU A 391 10.40 2.81 -13.68
CA GLU A 391 9.13 3.47 -13.98
C GLU A 391 9.33 4.97 -14.35
N ILE A 392 10.35 5.62 -13.80
CA ILE A 392 10.65 7.04 -14.04
C ILE A 392 11.57 7.20 -15.26
N ARG A 393 12.67 6.43 -15.28
CA ARG A 393 13.75 6.53 -16.28
C ARG A 393 13.65 5.54 -17.43
N GLY A 394 12.64 4.64 -17.43
CA GLY A 394 12.50 3.61 -18.47
C GLY A 394 13.46 2.44 -18.31
N HIS A 395 13.26 1.42 -19.12
CA HIS A 395 14.09 0.23 -19.19
C HIS A 395 15.08 0.35 -20.36
N ARG A 396 16.29 -0.19 -20.20
CA ARG A 396 17.25 -0.27 -21.31
C ARG A 396 16.66 -1.07 -22.47
N ARG A 397 16.73 -0.52 -23.67
CA ARG A 397 16.09 -1.10 -24.88
C ARG A 397 16.59 -2.50 -25.28
N THR A 398 17.65 -2.99 -24.66
CA THR A 398 18.17 -4.36 -24.87
C THR A 398 17.25 -5.43 -24.32
N TYR A 399 16.29 -5.09 -23.46
CA TYR A 399 15.34 -6.03 -22.91
C TYR A 399 14.08 -6.11 -23.79
N ILE A 400 13.55 -7.33 -23.96
CA ILE A 400 12.28 -7.56 -24.66
C ILE A 400 11.16 -6.91 -23.84
N GLY A 401 10.37 -6.04 -24.49
CA GLY A 401 9.31 -5.30 -23.82
C GLY A 401 9.77 -4.02 -23.12
N ALA A 402 11.01 -3.55 -23.37
CA ALA A 402 11.48 -2.26 -22.86
C ALA A 402 10.57 -1.10 -23.34
N MET A 403 10.32 -0.18 -22.43
CA MET A 403 9.48 1.01 -22.64
C MET A 403 10.18 2.24 -22.07
N PRO A 404 9.91 3.44 -22.62
CA PRO A 404 10.37 4.69 -22.03
C PRO A 404 9.74 4.89 -20.65
N GLY A 405 10.41 5.66 -19.82
CA GLY A 405 9.89 6.04 -18.50
C GLY A 405 8.61 6.86 -18.58
N ARG A 406 7.85 6.86 -17.53
CA ARG A 406 6.54 7.53 -17.45
C ARG A 406 6.65 9.06 -17.63
N ILE A 407 7.80 9.65 -17.32
CA ILE A 407 8.07 11.08 -17.59
C ILE A 407 8.08 11.32 -19.10
N ILE A 408 8.88 10.56 -19.83
CA ILE A 408 8.98 10.65 -21.31
C ILE A 408 7.63 10.33 -21.96
N HIS A 409 6.95 9.30 -21.50
CA HIS A 409 5.60 8.97 -21.99
C HIS A 409 4.60 10.10 -21.72
N GLY A 410 4.69 10.79 -20.59
CA GLY A 410 3.89 11.97 -20.26
C GLY A 410 4.16 13.13 -21.22
N MET A 411 5.43 13.38 -21.56
CA MET A 411 5.82 14.40 -22.54
C MET A 411 5.33 14.07 -23.95
N GLN A 412 5.43 12.81 -24.36
CA GLN A 412 4.90 12.32 -25.63
C GLN A 412 3.39 12.55 -25.74
N THR A 413 2.64 12.13 -24.71
CA THR A 413 1.17 12.29 -24.67
C THR A 413 0.74 13.75 -24.68
N CYS A 414 1.50 14.62 -24.02
CA CYS A 414 1.22 16.05 -23.96
C CYS A 414 1.54 16.77 -25.27
N GLY A 415 2.56 16.33 -26.00
CA GLY A 415 2.95 16.84 -27.31
C GLY A 415 3.48 18.28 -27.29
N VAL A 416 4.03 18.75 -26.16
CA VAL A 416 4.71 20.05 -26.00
C VAL A 416 5.84 19.93 -24.99
N MET A 417 6.89 20.79 -25.15
CA MET A 417 8.06 20.82 -24.26
C MET A 417 7.81 21.54 -22.93
N ASN A 418 6.78 22.38 -22.85
CA ASN A 418 6.47 23.22 -21.69
C ASN A 418 5.11 22.92 -21.03
N PRO A 419 4.75 21.65 -20.79
CA PRO A 419 3.50 21.33 -20.12
C PRO A 419 3.52 21.72 -18.63
N VAL A 420 2.34 21.71 -17.99
CA VAL A 420 2.24 21.54 -16.57
C VAL A 420 2.22 20.04 -16.27
N PHE A 421 3.22 19.57 -15.54
CA PHE A 421 3.37 18.17 -15.20
C PHE A 421 3.08 17.97 -13.70
N LEU A 422 2.03 17.23 -13.40
CA LEU A 422 1.64 16.92 -12.04
C LEU A 422 2.21 15.57 -11.61
N LEU A 423 3.04 15.58 -10.57
CA LEU A 423 3.51 14.40 -9.86
C LEU A 423 2.64 14.21 -8.61
N ASP A 424 1.72 13.27 -8.67
CA ASP A 424 0.69 13.09 -7.65
C ASP A 424 1.12 12.03 -6.62
N GLU A 425 0.90 12.30 -5.34
CA GLU A 425 1.15 11.41 -4.22
C GLU A 425 2.63 11.03 -4.02
N VAL A 426 3.54 12.02 -4.03
CA VAL A 426 4.99 11.81 -3.81
C VAL A 426 5.31 11.20 -2.43
N ASP A 427 4.45 11.47 -1.44
CA ASP A 427 4.54 10.94 -0.08
C ASP A 427 4.32 9.43 0.03
N LYS A 428 3.82 8.80 -1.05
CA LYS A 428 3.54 7.36 -1.10
C LYS A 428 4.59 6.56 -1.89
N MET A 429 5.66 7.21 -2.32
CA MET A 429 6.79 6.49 -2.92
C MET A 429 7.52 5.71 -1.84
N SER A 430 7.92 4.50 -2.17
CA SER A 430 8.80 3.70 -1.32
C SER A 430 10.03 3.26 -2.12
N SER A 431 11.16 3.14 -1.44
CA SER A 431 12.37 2.55 -1.99
C SER A 431 12.38 1.06 -1.68
N ASP A 432 12.73 0.24 -2.68
CA ASP A 432 12.85 -1.20 -2.57
C ASP A 432 14.28 -1.61 -2.98
N PHE A 433 14.63 -2.89 -2.83
CA PHE A 433 15.90 -3.48 -3.30
C PHE A 433 16.13 -3.33 -4.81
N ARG A 434 15.11 -2.94 -5.58
CA ARG A 434 15.13 -2.80 -7.05
C ARG A 434 15.50 -1.42 -7.54
N GLY A 435 15.64 -0.42 -6.68
CA GLY A 435 16.02 0.92 -7.09
C GLY A 435 15.52 2.01 -6.14
N ASP A 436 15.93 3.24 -6.43
CA ASP A 436 15.56 4.44 -5.69
C ASP A 436 14.83 5.44 -6.57
N PRO A 437 13.50 5.33 -6.70
CA PRO A 437 12.73 6.26 -7.54
C PRO A 437 12.84 7.72 -7.07
N ALA A 438 13.13 7.97 -5.79
CA ALA A 438 13.34 9.33 -5.30
C ALA A 438 14.61 9.97 -5.84
N SER A 439 15.68 9.19 -6.05
CA SER A 439 16.90 9.68 -6.69
C SER A 439 16.67 10.01 -8.17
N ALA A 440 15.88 9.21 -8.90
CA ALA A 440 15.49 9.53 -10.26
C ALA A 440 14.67 10.82 -10.34
N LEU A 441 13.76 11.05 -9.37
CA LEU A 441 13.00 12.29 -9.30
C LEU A 441 13.86 13.51 -8.97
N LEU A 442 14.93 13.36 -8.21
CA LEU A 442 15.85 14.47 -7.95
C LEU A 442 16.45 14.99 -9.26
N GLU A 443 16.86 14.12 -10.17
CA GLU A 443 17.35 14.54 -11.49
C GLU A 443 16.28 15.24 -12.35
N VAL A 444 15.06 14.69 -12.35
CA VAL A 444 13.93 15.28 -13.08
C VAL A 444 13.57 16.68 -12.57
N LEU A 445 13.62 16.86 -11.25
CA LEU A 445 13.17 18.07 -10.59
C LEU A 445 14.27 19.09 -10.34
N ASP A 446 15.54 18.72 -10.43
CA ASP A 446 16.66 19.64 -10.24
C ASP A 446 16.85 20.55 -11.44
N PRO A 447 16.70 21.88 -11.30
CA PRO A 447 16.88 22.83 -12.42
C PRO A 447 18.31 22.85 -13.01
N GLU A 448 19.29 22.29 -12.30
CA GLU A 448 20.66 22.20 -12.80
C GLU A 448 20.90 20.95 -13.66
N GLN A 449 20.08 19.90 -13.48
CA GLN A 449 20.24 18.60 -14.12
C GLN A 449 19.14 18.29 -15.13
N ASN A 450 17.93 18.83 -14.96
CA ASN A 450 16.75 18.46 -15.73
C ASN A 450 16.80 18.88 -17.22
N ASN A 451 17.72 19.75 -17.61
CA ASN A 451 17.95 20.11 -19.01
C ASN A 451 18.64 19.00 -19.82
N THR A 452 19.24 18.03 -19.11
CA THR A 452 19.95 16.88 -19.70
C THR A 452 19.41 15.56 -19.16
N PHE A 453 18.10 15.50 -18.85
CA PHE A 453 17.49 14.30 -18.32
C PHE A 453 17.69 13.11 -19.28
N SER A 454 18.22 12.00 -18.75
CA SER A 454 18.53 10.81 -19.54
C SER A 454 17.58 9.66 -19.18
N ASP A 455 16.68 9.35 -20.11
CA ASP A 455 15.86 8.15 -20.03
C ASP A 455 16.63 6.96 -20.61
N HIS A 456 16.58 5.82 -19.95
CA HIS A 456 17.33 4.61 -20.32
C HIS A 456 16.87 3.97 -21.64
N TYR A 457 15.62 4.22 -22.05
CA TYR A 457 15.09 3.75 -23.31
C TYR A 457 15.46 4.71 -24.44
N VAL A 458 15.29 6.01 -24.23
CA VAL A 458 15.53 7.05 -25.23
C VAL A 458 17.04 7.23 -25.51
N GLU A 459 17.87 7.10 -24.49
CA GLU A 459 19.36 7.22 -24.57
C GLU A 459 19.87 8.55 -25.16
N ILE A 460 19.02 9.56 -25.23
CA ILE A 460 19.35 10.92 -25.69
C ILE A 460 18.89 11.87 -24.59
N PRO A 461 19.71 12.89 -24.25
CA PRO A 461 19.30 13.91 -23.30
C PRO A 461 18.00 14.60 -23.73
N PHE A 462 17.05 14.71 -22.84
CA PHE A 462 15.77 15.38 -23.06
C PHE A 462 15.63 16.57 -22.11
N ASP A 463 15.37 17.75 -22.68
CA ASP A 463 15.27 19.00 -21.90
C ASP A 463 13.91 19.10 -21.21
N LEU A 464 13.91 18.99 -19.88
CA LEU A 464 12.74 19.17 -19.03
C LEU A 464 12.70 20.54 -18.33
N SER A 465 13.64 21.47 -18.66
CA SER A 465 13.79 22.76 -17.96
C SER A 465 12.58 23.68 -18.11
N GLN A 466 11.79 23.52 -19.18
CA GLN A 466 10.62 24.35 -19.47
C GLN A 466 9.32 23.77 -18.89
N VAL A 467 9.37 22.57 -18.32
CA VAL A 467 8.23 21.92 -17.68
C VAL A 467 7.87 22.67 -16.40
N PHE A 468 6.57 22.89 -16.19
CA PHE A 468 6.05 23.44 -14.95
C PHE A 468 5.70 22.30 -14.01
N TRP A 469 6.57 22.02 -13.05
CA TRP A 469 6.38 20.94 -12.11
C TRP A 469 5.46 21.32 -10.97
N ILE A 470 4.42 20.53 -10.75
CA ILE A 470 3.57 20.59 -9.56
C ILE A 470 3.62 19.21 -8.90
N VAL A 471 3.85 19.19 -7.61
CA VAL A 471 3.89 17.96 -6.80
C VAL A 471 2.74 17.98 -5.81
N THR A 472 2.13 16.82 -5.52
CA THR A 472 1.16 16.72 -4.43
C THR A 472 1.60 15.69 -3.40
N ALA A 473 1.27 15.98 -2.14
CA ALA A 473 1.46 15.06 -1.03
C ALA A 473 0.29 15.18 -0.04
N ASN A 474 0.10 14.17 0.79
CA ASN A 474 -0.83 14.26 1.92
C ASN A 474 -0.12 14.76 3.17
N THR A 475 1.15 14.37 3.37
CA THR A 475 2.02 14.80 4.47
C THR A 475 3.42 15.12 3.94
N VAL A 476 4.17 15.95 4.66
CA VAL A 476 5.56 16.27 4.32
C VAL A 476 6.56 15.29 4.97
N GLU A 477 6.14 14.61 6.02
CA GLU A 477 6.99 13.80 6.91
C GLU A 477 7.63 12.60 6.20
N THR A 478 6.95 12.05 5.21
CA THR A 478 7.41 10.88 4.44
C THR A 478 8.18 11.26 3.17
N ILE A 479 8.23 12.55 2.83
CA ILE A 479 9.01 13.05 1.69
C ILE A 479 10.49 13.13 2.11
N ARG A 480 11.38 12.65 1.24
CA ARG A 480 12.82 12.77 1.50
C ARG A 480 13.24 14.22 1.64
N PRO A 481 14.08 14.57 2.63
CA PRO A 481 14.55 15.95 2.84
C PRO A 481 15.15 16.58 1.57
N ALA A 482 15.96 15.84 0.83
CA ALA A 482 16.58 16.35 -0.41
C ALA A 482 15.58 16.76 -1.50
N LEU A 483 14.41 16.12 -1.58
CA LEU A 483 13.32 16.55 -2.45
C LEU A 483 12.59 17.75 -1.88
N LEU A 484 12.36 17.75 -0.57
CA LEU A 484 11.63 18.80 0.13
C LEU A 484 12.37 20.17 0.05
N ASP A 485 13.71 20.15 0.13
CA ASP A 485 14.56 21.36 0.01
C ASP A 485 14.40 22.08 -1.36
N ARG A 486 13.93 21.37 -2.38
CA ARG A 486 13.69 21.94 -3.73
C ARG A 486 12.24 22.37 -3.95
N MET A 487 11.38 22.12 -2.94
CA MET A 487 9.94 22.33 -3.06
C MET A 487 9.49 23.55 -2.26
N GLU A 488 8.66 24.38 -2.88
CA GLU A 488 7.89 25.37 -2.17
C GLU A 488 6.59 24.74 -1.69
N VAL A 489 6.50 24.53 -0.38
CA VAL A 489 5.36 23.84 0.22
C VAL A 489 4.20 24.81 0.44
N VAL A 490 3.08 24.53 -0.21
CA VAL A 490 1.81 25.23 -0.02
C VAL A 490 0.83 24.30 0.68
N GLN A 491 0.51 24.61 1.92
CA GLN A 491 -0.39 23.79 2.72
C GLN A 491 -1.86 24.11 2.40
N LEU A 492 -2.61 23.07 2.05
CA LEU A 492 -4.06 23.11 1.89
C LEU A 492 -4.71 22.57 3.16
N SER A 493 -5.45 23.44 3.85
CA SER A 493 -6.21 23.07 5.03
C SER A 493 -7.54 22.39 4.68
N SER A 494 -8.18 21.80 5.69
CA SER A 494 -9.54 21.29 5.59
C SER A 494 -10.56 22.41 5.31
N TYR A 495 -11.64 22.05 4.61
CA TYR A 495 -12.75 22.97 4.37
C TYR A 495 -13.69 23.05 5.57
N THR A 496 -14.19 24.25 5.83
CA THR A 496 -15.30 24.47 6.74
C THR A 496 -16.61 23.91 6.17
N GLU A 497 -17.63 23.75 7.00
CA GLU A 497 -18.96 23.32 6.54
C GLU A 497 -19.53 24.28 5.49
N ASP A 498 -19.43 25.60 5.72
CA ASP A 498 -19.93 26.60 4.80
C ASP A 498 -19.20 26.59 3.46
N GLU A 499 -17.87 26.39 3.48
CA GLU A 499 -17.08 26.20 2.25
C GLU A 499 -17.49 24.92 1.51
N LYS A 500 -17.70 23.81 2.22
CA LYS A 500 -18.17 22.56 1.61
C LYS A 500 -19.54 22.70 0.96
N VAL A 501 -20.46 23.44 1.60
CA VAL A 501 -21.78 23.75 1.02
C VAL A 501 -21.62 24.56 -0.27
N LYS A 502 -20.80 25.61 -0.26
CA LYS A 502 -20.56 26.44 -1.45
C LYS A 502 -19.85 25.65 -2.57
N ILE A 503 -18.86 24.84 -2.25
CA ILE A 503 -18.21 23.94 -3.21
C ILE A 503 -19.23 22.96 -3.79
N ALA A 504 -20.11 22.41 -2.95
CA ALA A 504 -21.16 21.51 -3.41
C ALA A 504 -22.13 22.18 -4.37
N GLU A 505 -22.59 23.40 -4.07
CA GLU A 505 -23.50 24.16 -4.89
C GLU A 505 -22.90 24.59 -6.22
N LEU A 506 -21.69 25.15 -6.18
CA LEU A 506 -21.06 25.79 -7.35
C LEU A 506 -20.36 24.77 -8.28
N HIS A 507 -19.79 23.70 -7.71
CA HIS A 507 -18.94 22.79 -8.49
C HIS A 507 -19.44 21.35 -8.52
N LEU A 508 -19.69 20.71 -7.35
CA LEU A 508 -19.97 19.27 -7.31
C LEU A 508 -21.35 18.93 -7.88
N LEU A 509 -22.37 19.65 -7.49
CA LEU A 509 -23.75 19.38 -7.92
C LEU A 509 -23.95 19.62 -9.43
N PRO A 510 -23.45 20.70 -10.04
CA PRO A 510 -23.50 20.88 -11.49
C PRO A 510 -22.75 19.77 -12.23
N LYS A 511 -21.54 19.42 -11.79
CA LYS A 511 -20.72 18.35 -12.35
C LYS A 511 -21.45 17.00 -12.30
N GLU A 512 -21.97 16.63 -11.13
CA GLU A 512 -22.63 15.35 -10.94
C GLU A 512 -24.00 15.27 -11.64
N ARG A 513 -24.72 16.38 -11.80
CA ARG A 513 -25.89 16.43 -12.67
C ARG A 513 -25.53 16.11 -14.12
N GLN A 514 -24.50 16.74 -14.65
CA GLN A 514 -24.03 16.54 -16.01
C GLN A 514 -23.57 15.08 -16.22
N ASN A 515 -22.77 14.54 -15.29
CA ASN A 515 -22.27 13.16 -15.36
C ASN A 515 -23.41 12.11 -15.35
N ASN A 516 -24.54 12.43 -14.73
CA ASN A 516 -25.69 11.51 -14.61
C ASN A 516 -26.86 11.88 -15.55
N GLY A 517 -26.65 12.76 -16.54
CA GLY A 517 -27.68 13.15 -17.51
C GLY A 517 -28.82 13.98 -16.92
N LEU A 518 -28.61 14.64 -15.79
CA LEU A 518 -29.58 15.45 -15.08
C LEU A 518 -29.33 16.96 -15.32
N THR A 519 -30.37 17.75 -15.16
CA THR A 519 -30.33 19.21 -15.25
C THR A 519 -30.77 19.87 -13.94
N ALA A 520 -30.58 21.17 -13.81
CA ALA A 520 -31.06 21.92 -12.65
C ALA A 520 -32.60 21.86 -12.50
N LYS A 521 -33.33 21.62 -13.60
CA LYS A 521 -34.79 21.45 -13.59
C LYS A 521 -35.23 20.06 -13.11
N THR A 522 -34.42 19.03 -13.35
CA THR A 522 -34.76 17.64 -13.00
C THR A 522 -34.31 17.26 -11.59
N LEU A 523 -33.24 17.87 -11.05
CA LEU A 523 -32.80 17.64 -9.68
C LEU A 523 -32.42 18.96 -9.01
N SER A 524 -32.97 19.21 -7.84
CA SER A 524 -32.52 20.27 -6.92
C SER A 524 -32.27 19.70 -5.54
N ILE A 525 -31.17 20.13 -4.90
CA ILE A 525 -30.81 19.76 -3.52
C ILE A 525 -30.79 21.07 -2.74
N THR A 526 -31.52 21.12 -1.62
CA THR A 526 -31.56 22.32 -0.77
C THR A 526 -30.28 22.45 0.05
N GLU A 527 -29.96 23.67 0.48
CA GLU A 527 -28.80 23.92 1.34
C GLU A 527 -28.86 23.09 2.63
N ASP A 528 -30.04 23.04 3.29
CA ASP A 528 -30.23 22.19 4.48
C ASP A 528 -29.95 20.71 4.23
N ALA A 529 -30.30 20.21 3.04
CA ALA A 529 -29.99 18.84 2.66
C ALA A 529 -28.47 18.64 2.44
N LEU A 530 -27.78 19.61 1.84
CA LEU A 530 -26.31 19.59 1.71
C LEU A 530 -25.63 19.62 3.08
N ARG A 531 -26.07 20.48 3.99
CA ARG A 531 -25.57 20.53 5.37
C ARG A 531 -25.79 19.18 6.07
N MET A 532 -26.96 18.57 5.89
CA MET A 532 -27.24 17.26 6.45
C MET A 532 -26.39 16.14 5.82
N ILE A 533 -26.08 16.21 4.52
CA ILE A 533 -25.13 15.27 3.90
C ILE A 533 -23.76 15.43 4.53
N ILE A 534 -23.28 16.65 4.70
CA ILE A 534 -21.98 16.96 5.27
C ILE A 534 -21.88 16.45 6.71
N ARG A 535 -22.87 16.72 7.56
CA ARG A 535 -22.87 16.34 8.99
C ARG A 535 -23.16 14.86 9.21
N GLY A 536 -24.19 14.33 8.55
CA GLY A 536 -24.73 13.01 8.87
C GLY A 536 -24.24 11.87 7.99
N TYR A 537 -23.65 12.14 6.83
CA TYR A 537 -23.23 11.09 5.87
C TYR A 537 -21.78 11.16 5.44
N THR A 538 -21.05 12.23 5.82
CA THR A 538 -19.63 12.36 5.50
C THR A 538 -18.83 12.82 6.73
N ARG A 539 -17.62 12.28 6.87
CA ARG A 539 -16.65 12.66 7.92
C ARG A 539 -15.28 12.74 7.26
N GLU A 540 -14.95 13.90 6.72
CA GLU A 540 -13.74 14.10 5.93
C GLU A 540 -13.26 15.56 5.96
N ALA A 541 -11.97 15.77 5.78
CA ALA A 541 -11.35 17.08 5.68
C ALA A 541 -11.71 17.77 4.36
N GLY A 542 -11.74 17.04 3.26
CA GLY A 542 -12.06 17.50 1.92
C GLY A 542 -13.54 17.32 1.53
N VAL A 543 -13.79 17.10 0.24
CA VAL A 543 -15.13 16.97 -0.35
C VAL A 543 -15.33 15.70 -1.19
N ARG A 544 -14.41 14.73 -1.12
CA ARG A 544 -14.45 13.51 -1.96
C ARG A 544 -15.64 12.60 -1.65
N ASN A 545 -15.92 12.38 -0.38
CA ASN A 545 -17.10 11.59 0.02
C ASN A 545 -18.39 12.37 -0.17
N LEU A 546 -18.37 13.70 0.02
CA LEU A 546 -19.49 14.58 -0.29
C LEU A 546 -19.87 14.45 -1.77
N GLU A 547 -18.90 14.50 -2.68
CA GLU A 547 -19.11 14.28 -4.12
C GLU A 547 -19.74 12.91 -4.37
N ARG A 548 -19.22 11.85 -3.76
CA ARG A 548 -19.78 10.49 -3.87
C ARG A 548 -21.21 10.38 -3.38
N LYS A 549 -21.57 11.10 -2.30
CA LYS A 549 -22.95 11.11 -1.77
C LYS A 549 -23.88 11.90 -2.69
N ILE A 550 -23.43 13.04 -3.22
CA ILE A 550 -24.17 13.80 -4.23
C ILE A 550 -24.39 12.96 -5.49
N ALA A 551 -23.34 12.28 -5.98
CA ALA A 551 -23.45 11.34 -7.10
C ALA A 551 -24.46 10.21 -6.84
N ALA A 552 -24.52 9.68 -5.62
CA ALA A 552 -25.51 8.66 -5.24
C ALA A 552 -26.95 9.22 -5.28
N VAL A 553 -27.16 10.45 -4.86
CA VAL A 553 -28.46 11.13 -4.97
C VAL A 553 -28.82 11.33 -6.46
N CYS A 554 -27.85 11.75 -7.29
CA CYS A 554 -28.05 11.90 -8.73
C CYS A 554 -28.45 10.59 -9.39
N ARG A 555 -27.70 9.50 -9.13
CA ARG A 555 -28.00 8.17 -9.71
C ARG A 555 -29.39 7.66 -9.32
N LYS A 556 -29.78 7.78 -8.05
CA LYS A 556 -31.13 7.36 -7.61
C LYS A 556 -32.23 8.22 -8.20
N THR A 557 -31.95 9.50 -8.42
CA THR A 557 -32.90 10.38 -9.12
C THR A 557 -33.04 10.01 -10.59
N ALA A 558 -31.92 9.75 -11.27
CA ALA A 558 -31.93 9.31 -12.66
C ALA A 558 -32.71 7.99 -12.82
N LEU A 559 -32.51 7.02 -11.94
CA LEU A 559 -33.26 5.76 -11.94
C LEU A 559 -34.78 6.01 -11.83
N ARG A 560 -35.22 6.87 -10.91
CA ARG A 560 -36.65 7.18 -10.73
C ARG A 560 -37.26 7.89 -11.93
N ILE A 561 -36.49 8.74 -12.60
CA ILE A 561 -36.94 9.41 -13.83
C ILE A 561 -37.07 8.43 -14.97
N VAL A 562 -36.10 7.53 -15.16
CA VAL A 562 -36.12 6.50 -16.21
C VAL A 562 -37.28 5.50 -15.98
N ASN A 563 -37.54 5.12 -14.73
CA ASN A 563 -38.68 4.27 -14.38
C ASN A 563 -40.04 4.96 -14.50
N GLY A 564 -40.08 6.26 -14.84
CA GLY A 564 -41.33 7.02 -14.92
C GLY A 564 -41.98 7.39 -13.59
N GLU A 565 -41.31 7.12 -12.46
CA GLU A 565 -41.82 7.40 -11.11
C GLU A 565 -41.86 8.90 -10.78
N ALA A 566 -41.02 9.71 -11.44
CA ALA A 566 -40.95 11.15 -11.21
C ALA A 566 -40.39 11.87 -12.45
N LYS A 567 -40.87 13.08 -12.72
CA LYS A 567 -40.30 13.98 -13.75
C LYS A 567 -39.18 14.86 -13.22
N SER A 568 -39.17 15.12 -11.93
CA SER A 568 -38.16 15.90 -11.23
C SER A 568 -38.11 15.53 -9.74
N ALA A 569 -37.01 15.84 -9.07
CA ALA A 569 -36.84 15.59 -7.66
C ALA A 569 -36.29 16.84 -6.94
N LYS A 570 -36.94 17.22 -5.84
CA LYS A 570 -36.42 18.19 -4.88
C LYS A 570 -35.98 17.46 -3.61
N VAL A 571 -34.68 17.42 -3.37
CA VAL A 571 -34.09 16.74 -2.21
C VAL A 571 -33.96 17.73 -1.07
N THR A 572 -34.58 17.41 0.05
CA THR A 572 -34.59 18.21 1.29
C THR A 572 -34.03 17.34 2.43
N ALA A 573 -33.67 17.95 3.55
CA ALA A 573 -33.21 17.23 4.73
C ALA A 573 -34.22 16.14 5.18
N LYS A 574 -35.54 16.41 5.07
CA LYS A 574 -36.59 15.45 5.47
C LYS A 574 -36.65 14.19 4.60
N ASN A 575 -36.39 14.29 3.30
CA ASN A 575 -36.49 13.13 2.39
C ASN A 575 -35.14 12.52 2.00
N LEU A 576 -34.04 13.05 2.51
CA LEU A 576 -32.69 12.61 2.19
C LEU A 576 -32.45 11.13 2.51
N HIS A 577 -33.09 10.61 3.57
CA HIS A 577 -33.00 9.19 3.95
C HIS A 577 -33.47 8.23 2.85
N LYS A 578 -34.38 8.66 1.95
CA LYS A 578 -34.82 7.86 0.80
C LYS A 578 -33.70 7.64 -0.23
N TYR A 579 -32.74 8.58 -0.29
CA TYR A 579 -31.63 8.56 -1.23
C TYR A 579 -30.36 7.93 -0.61
N LEU A 580 -30.04 8.25 0.63
CA LEU A 580 -28.77 7.86 1.25
C LEU A 580 -28.92 6.81 2.38
N GLY A 581 -30.15 6.44 2.73
CA GLY A 581 -30.43 5.52 3.83
C GLY A 581 -30.36 6.20 5.19
N LYS A 582 -30.12 5.42 6.24
CA LYS A 582 -29.99 5.92 7.61
C LYS A 582 -28.78 6.87 7.73
N VAL A 583 -28.90 7.86 8.58
CA VAL A 583 -27.77 8.73 8.97
C VAL A 583 -26.67 7.84 9.57
N ILE A 584 -25.46 8.03 9.08
CA ILE A 584 -24.29 7.21 9.46
C ILE A 584 -23.64 7.80 10.70
N TYR A 585 -23.49 9.11 10.72
CA TYR A 585 -22.91 9.85 11.83
C TYR A 585 -24.04 10.58 12.54
N LEU A 586 -24.49 10.01 13.64
CA LEU A 586 -25.37 10.75 14.55
C LEU A 586 -24.53 11.88 15.14
N GLU A 587 -25.13 13.06 15.28
CA GLU A 587 -24.56 14.06 16.18
C GLU A 587 -24.59 13.37 17.54
N ASP A 588 -23.42 12.87 18.00
CA ASP A 588 -23.31 12.46 19.38
C ASP A 588 -23.78 13.70 20.17
N ASP A 589 -24.81 13.53 20.97
CA ASP A 589 -25.08 14.42 22.07
C ASP A 589 -23.83 14.39 22.95
N VAL A 590 -22.82 15.16 22.55
CA VAL A 590 -21.75 15.52 23.44
C VAL A 590 -22.49 16.34 24.49
N SER A 591 -22.98 15.66 25.54
CA SER A 591 -23.52 16.36 26.68
C SER A 591 -22.37 17.23 27.20
N LEU A 592 -22.33 18.47 26.70
CA LEU A 592 -21.43 19.51 27.18
C LEU A 592 -21.92 19.97 28.59
N GLU A 593 -22.48 19.01 29.36
CA GLU A 593 -22.94 19.22 30.71
C GLU A 593 -21.76 19.28 31.66
N ALA A 594 -21.89 20.17 32.66
CA ALA A 594 -20.90 20.28 33.71
C ALA A 594 -20.84 18.98 34.54
N ALA A 595 -19.75 18.25 34.50
CA ALA A 595 -19.55 17.01 35.25
C ALA A 595 -18.15 16.96 35.85
N ALA A 596 -18.05 16.37 37.02
CA ALA A 596 -16.74 16.10 37.63
C ALA A 596 -16.04 14.95 36.91
N GLY A 597 -14.74 15.08 36.69
CA GLY A 597 -13.93 14.09 36.01
C GLY A 597 -14.10 14.01 34.49
N ILE A 598 -14.96 14.82 33.87
CA ILE A 598 -15.18 14.80 32.43
C ILE A 598 -14.69 16.11 31.83
N CYS A 599 -13.77 16.04 30.89
CA CYS A 599 -13.22 17.19 30.20
C CYS A 599 -13.21 16.98 28.68
N THR A 600 -13.48 18.04 27.92
CA THR A 600 -13.45 18.00 26.47
C THR A 600 -12.13 18.58 25.96
N GLY A 601 -11.35 17.78 25.29
CA GLY A 601 -10.16 18.17 24.55
C GLY A 601 -10.43 18.32 23.06
N LEU A 602 -9.42 18.72 22.34
CA LEU A 602 -9.43 18.88 20.89
C LEU A 602 -8.31 18.03 20.27
N ALA A 603 -8.69 17.19 19.35
CA ALA A 603 -7.77 16.34 18.60
C ALA A 603 -7.76 16.73 17.10
N TRP A 604 -6.64 16.47 16.46
CA TRP A 604 -6.51 16.53 15.01
C TRP A 604 -6.28 15.12 14.46
N THR A 605 -6.98 14.79 13.39
CA THR A 605 -6.88 13.51 12.69
C THR A 605 -6.71 13.75 11.19
N ARG A 606 -6.34 12.70 10.45
CA ARG A 606 -6.24 12.76 8.98
C ARG A 606 -7.56 13.16 8.29
N VAL A 607 -8.69 13.04 8.97
CA VAL A 607 -10.02 13.42 8.46
C VAL A 607 -10.48 14.79 8.94
N GLY A 608 -9.69 15.49 9.74
CA GLY A 608 -9.98 16.82 10.30
C GLY A 608 -9.91 16.87 11.81
N GLY A 609 -10.37 17.96 12.41
CA GLY A 609 -10.45 18.10 13.86
C GLY A 609 -11.65 17.37 14.46
N GLU A 610 -11.50 16.89 15.69
CA GLU A 610 -12.52 16.17 16.47
C GLU A 610 -12.50 16.62 17.93
N LEU A 611 -13.64 16.42 18.62
CA LEU A 611 -13.69 16.55 20.06
C LEU A 611 -13.14 15.27 20.70
N LEU A 612 -12.31 15.44 21.70
CA LEU A 612 -11.72 14.35 22.48
C LEU A 612 -12.31 14.36 23.88
N LYS A 613 -13.22 13.47 24.18
CA LYS A 613 -13.77 13.35 25.53
C LYS A 613 -12.76 12.59 26.39
N VAL A 614 -12.40 13.17 27.53
CA VAL A 614 -11.55 12.56 28.54
C VAL A 614 -12.39 12.33 29.78
N GLU A 615 -12.52 11.09 30.21
CA GLU A 615 -13.24 10.67 31.39
C GLU A 615 -12.24 10.17 32.43
N VAL A 616 -12.33 10.69 33.63
CA VAL A 616 -11.47 10.30 34.76
C VAL A 616 -12.31 9.91 35.95
N VAL A 617 -11.99 8.79 36.52
CA VAL A 617 -12.56 8.32 37.78
C VAL A 617 -11.45 8.14 38.81
N ALA A 618 -11.66 8.71 39.99
CA ALA A 618 -10.80 8.50 41.14
C ALA A 618 -11.52 7.58 42.15
N CYS A 619 -10.88 6.52 42.55
CA CYS A 619 -11.44 5.56 43.50
C CYS A 619 -10.39 5.15 44.55
N LYS A 620 -10.84 4.66 45.72
CA LYS A 620 -9.92 4.14 46.73
C LYS A 620 -9.10 2.98 46.16
N GLY A 621 -7.77 3.04 46.30
CA GLY A 621 -6.88 2.06 45.70
C GLY A 621 -5.49 2.07 46.31
N LYS A 622 -4.48 1.81 45.48
CA LYS A 622 -3.06 1.71 45.85
C LYS A 622 -2.18 2.69 45.09
N GLY A 623 -2.76 3.77 44.53
CA GLY A 623 -2.04 4.77 43.80
C GLY A 623 -1.74 4.41 42.33
N HIS A 624 -2.49 3.51 41.74
CA HIS A 624 -2.29 3.14 40.33
C HIS A 624 -2.90 4.17 39.38
N LEU A 625 -2.13 4.55 38.33
CA LEU A 625 -2.64 5.29 37.18
C LEU A 625 -2.96 4.31 36.05
N VAL A 626 -4.24 4.13 35.75
CA VAL A 626 -4.73 3.23 34.71
C VAL A 626 -5.13 4.07 33.50
N LEU A 627 -4.66 3.69 32.32
CA LEU A 627 -4.93 4.40 31.05
C LEU A 627 -5.60 3.45 30.07
N THR A 628 -6.77 3.83 29.55
CA THR A 628 -7.51 3.05 28.56
C THR A 628 -8.01 3.91 27.41
N GLY A 629 -8.27 3.31 26.23
CA GLY A 629 -8.75 4.01 25.01
C GLY A 629 -7.73 4.05 23.86
N GLN A 630 -6.83 3.07 23.79
CA GLN A 630 -5.77 2.97 22.75
C GLN A 630 -4.90 4.23 22.64
N LEU A 631 -4.35 4.66 23.78
CA LEU A 631 -3.43 5.77 23.83
C LEU A 631 -2.04 5.34 23.32
N GLY A 632 -1.48 6.13 22.42
CA GLY A 632 -0.08 6.01 22.00
C GLY A 632 0.89 6.44 23.13
N ASP A 633 2.18 6.23 22.90
CA ASP A 633 3.18 6.41 23.95
C ASP A 633 3.35 7.88 24.34
N VAL A 634 3.30 8.81 23.37
CA VAL A 634 3.38 10.26 23.66
C VAL A 634 2.20 10.72 24.52
N MET A 635 1.01 10.20 24.28
CA MET A 635 -0.17 10.53 25.09
C MET A 635 -0.13 9.93 26.49
N LYS A 636 0.46 8.74 26.66
CA LYS A 636 0.71 8.13 27.96
C LYS A 636 1.71 8.94 28.79
N GLU A 637 2.82 9.40 28.15
CA GLU A 637 3.80 10.27 28.79
C GLU A 637 3.16 11.60 29.21
N SER A 638 2.32 12.18 28.36
CA SER A 638 1.59 13.41 28.68
C SER A 638 0.63 13.24 29.87
N ALA A 639 -0.04 12.07 30.01
CA ALA A 639 -0.86 11.75 31.17
C ALA A 639 -0.02 11.62 32.43
N GLN A 640 1.15 10.98 32.36
CA GLN A 640 2.09 10.86 33.48
C GLN A 640 2.67 12.23 33.90
N ALA A 641 2.99 13.09 32.93
CA ALA A 641 3.45 14.46 33.22
C ALA A 641 2.39 15.25 33.98
N GLY A 642 1.12 15.18 33.52
CA GLY A 642 -0.02 15.77 34.21
C GLY A 642 -0.23 15.21 35.63
N TYR A 643 -0.11 13.90 35.80
CA TYR A 643 -0.22 13.26 37.11
C TYR A 643 0.91 13.70 38.06
N THR A 644 2.15 13.78 37.56
CA THR A 644 3.31 14.25 38.33
C THR A 644 3.16 15.71 38.77
N TYR A 645 2.64 16.58 37.87
CA TYR A 645 2.29 17.95 38.19
C TYR A 645 1.28 18.02 39.34
N ILE A 646 0.22 17.20 39.30
CA ILE A 646 -0.80 17.16 40.36
C ILE A 646 -0.19 16.75 41.70
N ARG A 647 0.67 15.72 41.70
CA ARG A 647 1.37 15.27 42.91
C ARG A 647 2.21 16.35 43.51
N SER A 648 2.96 17.11 42.68
CA SER A 648 3.83 18.20 43.16
C SER A 648 3.06 19.37 43.77
N ARG A 649 1.76 19.51 43.48
CA ARG A 649 0.90 20.61 43.89
C ARG A 649 -0.29 20.16 44.76
N ALA A 650 -0.20 18.97 45.35
CA ALA A 650 -1.32 18.35 46.10
C ALA A 650 -1.84 19.28 47.22
N ASP A 651 -0.97 19.89 48.00
CA ASP A 651 -1.32 20.83 49.09
C ASP A 651 -2.10 22.06 48.57
N GLU A 652 -1.67 22.62 47.45
CA GLU A 652 -2.31 23.79 46.84
C GLU A 652 -3.66 23.48 46.22
N LEU A 653 -3.84 22.25 45.76
CA LEU A 653 -5.07 21.74 45.21
C LEU A 653 -6.05 21.22 46.26
N GLY A 654 -5.68 21.25 47.53
CA GLY A 654 -6.49 20.77 48.63
C GLY A 654 -6.64 19.25 48.68
N LEU A 655 -5.72 18.50 48.10
CA LEU A 655 -5.70 17.05 48.07
C LEU A 655 -4.98 16.48 49.31
N ALA A 656 -5.36 15.25 49.73
CA ALA A 656 -4.67 14.55 50.76
C ALA A 656 -3.22 14.31 50.38
N LYS A 657 -2.28 14.45 51.31
CA LYS A 657 -0.83 14.30 51.06
C LYS A 657 -0.45 12.92 50.57
N ASP A 658 -1.21 11.92 50.89
CA ASP A 658 -1.08 10.52 50.56
C ASP A 658 -2.02 10.05 49.46
N PHE A 659 -2.69 10.97 48.74
CA PHE A 659 -3.68 10.58 47.73
C PHE A 659 -3.07 9.67 46.66
N TYR A 660 -1.77 9.86 46.33
CA TYR A 660 -1.05 9.06 45.35
C TYR A 660 -0.73 7.62 45.84
N GLU A 661 -0.98 7.29 47.11
CA GLU A 661 -0.83 5.95 47.68
C GLU A 661 -2.20 5.30 47.96
N THR A 662 -3.25 6.11 48.11
CA THR A 662 -4.57 5.69 48.57
C THR A 662 -5.67 5.79 47.52
N THR A 663 -5.37 6.41 46.35
CA THR A 663 -6.35 6.67 45.29
C THR A 663 -5.85 6.19 43.96
N ASP A 664 -6.56 5.24 43.36
CA ASP A 664 -6.34 4.85 41.96
C ASP A 664 -7.06 5.83 41.05
N ILE A 665 -6.38 6.22 39.97
CA ILE A 665 -6.93 7.12 38.93
C ILE A 665 -7.04 6.33 37.63
N HIS A 666 -8.23 6.29 37.07
CA HIS A 666 -8.46 5.68 35.78
C HIS A 666 -8.84 6.75 34.77
N ILE A 667 -8.02 6.93 33.76
CA ILE A 667 -8.28 7.81 32.61
C ILE A 667 -8.77 6.96 31.45
N HIS A 668 -9.95 7.27 30.96
CA HIS A 668 -10.54 6.63 29.79
C HIS A 668 -10.80 7.65 28.68
N LEU A 669 -10.33 7.34 27.47
CA LEU A 669 -10.68 8.09 26.28
C LEU A 669 -11.61 7.20 25.44
N PRO A 670 -12.92 7.52 25.39
CA PRO A 670 -13.90 6.76 24.59
C PRO A 670 -13.49 6.63 23.10
N GLU A 671 -14.19 5.77 22.35
CA GLU A 671 -13.86 5.40 20.97
C GLU A 671 -12.54 4.61 20.82
N GLY A 672 -12.41 3.53 21.58
CA GLY A 672 -11.23 2.65 21.60
C GLY A 672 -10.86 1.96 20.28
N ALA A 673 -11.67 2.11 19.22
CA ALA A 673 -11.34 1.60 17.89
C ALA A 673 -10.35 2.50 17.13
N ILE A 674 -10.12 3.75 17.57
CA ILE A 674 -9.25 4.72 16.91
C ILE A 674 -8.02 4.96 17.79
N PRO A 675 -6.81 4.63 17.33
CA PRO A 675 -5.58 4.99 18.05
C PRO A 675 -5.46 6.50 18.23
N LYS A 676 -5.10 6.92 19.45
CA LYS A 676 -4.95 8.34 19.81
C LYS A 676 -3.53 8.57 20.31
N ASP A 677 -2.82 9.49 19.70
CA ASP A 677 -1.47 9.84 20.14
C ASP A 677 -1.21 11.34 19.99
N GLY A 678 -0.32 11.86 20.84
CA GLY A 678 0.11 13.25 20.83
C GLY A 678 0.02 13.95 22.19
N PRO A 679 0.84 15.00 22.41
CA PRO A 679 0.94 15.70 23.69
C PRO A 679 -0.19 16.69 23.94
N SER A 680 -1.00 17.01 22.93
CA SER A 680 -1.97 18.14 22.92
C SER A 680 -3.17 17.97 23.86
N ALA A 681 -3.37 16.77 24.42
CA ALA A 681 -4.40 16.49 25.42
C ALA A 681 -3.91 16.68 26.86
N GLY A 682 -2.66 17.10 27.08
CA GLY A 682 -2.05 17.18 28.40
C GLY A 682 -2.83 18.02 29.40
N ILE A 683 -3.17 19.27 29.03
CA ILE A 683 -3.98 20.12 29.94
C ILE A 683 -5.39 19.57 30.13
N THR A 684 -5.96 18.87 29.16
CA THR A 684 -7.28 18.26 29.25
C THR A 684 -7.28 17.11 30.25
N MET A 685 -6.30 16.20 30.15
CA MET A 685 -6.17 15.07 31.07
C MET A 685 -5.86 15.55 32.51
N ALA A 686 -4.97 16.52 32.64
CA ALA A 686 -4.65 17.11 33.94
C ALA A 686 -5.87 17.78 34.59
N THR A 687 -6.65 18.54 33.81
CA THR A 687 -7.89 19.19 34.30
C THR A 687 -8.93 18.12 34.71
N ALA A 688 -9.11 17.08 33.92
CA ALA A 688 -10.04 16.00 34.24
C ALA A 688 -9.62 15.23 35.51
N MET A 689 -8.32 14.96 35.69
CA MET A 689 -7.80 14.35 36.92
C MET A 689 -8.05 15.24 38.15
N ILE A 690 -7.74 16.52 38.08
CA ILE A 690 -7.96 17.46 39.19
C ILE A 690 -9.45 17.57 39.49
N SER A 691 -10.29 17.65 38.47
CA SER A 691 -11.73 17.68 38.61
C SER A 691 -12.25 16.42 39.34
N ALA A 692 -11.78 15.22 38.96
CA ALA A 692 -12.17 13.96 39.60
C ALA A 692 -11.70 13.87 41.04
N LEU A 693 -10.48 14.33 41.33
CA LEU A 693 -9.88 14.28 42.67
C LEU A 693 -10.49 15.32 43.64
N THR A 694 -10.86 16.49 43.14
CA THR A 694 -11.43 17.57 43.96
C THR A 694 -12.96 17.56 43.98
N GLY A 695 -13.61 16.77 43.11
CA GLY A 695 -15.09 16.77 42.96
C GLY A 695 -15.62 18.03 42.25
N ARG A 696 -14.79 18.98 41.87
CA ARG A 696 -15.19 20.22 41.17
C ARG A 696 -15.56 19.90 39.72
N LYS A 697 -16.71 20.40 39.28
CA LYS A 697 -17.18 20.15 37.90
C LYS A 697 -16.42 21.01 36.91
N VAL A 698 -16.21 20.47 35.71
CA VAL A 698 -15.72 21.23 34.55
C VAL A 698 -16.91 22.00 33.94
N LYS A 699 -16.68 23.28 33.65
CA LYS A 699 -17.71 24.14 33.05
C LYS A 699 -18.17 23.60 31.69
N LYS A 700 -19.45 23.72 31.42
CA LYS A 700 -20.06 23.33 30.15
C LYS A 700 -19.65 24.24 28.96
N ASN A 701 -19.81 23.74 27.75
CA ASN A 701 -19.46 24.46 26.50
C ASN A 701 -18.00 24.91 26.42
N LEU A 702 -17.11 24.21 27.10
CA LEU A 702 -15.68 24.47 27.18
C LEU A 702 -14.91 23.31 26.52
N ALA A 703 -13.94 23.62 25.70
CA ALA A 703 -12.94 22.68 25.23
C ALA A 703 -11.53 23.27 25.41
N MET A 704 -10.53 22.41 25.45
CA MET A 704 -9.16 22.84 25.62
C MET A 704 -8.17 22.02 24.81
N THR A 705 -7.03 22.61 24.50
CA THR A 705 -5.89 21.93 23.90
C THR A 705 -4.61 22.57 24.39
N GLY A 706 -3.59 21.77 24.64
CA GLY A 706 -2.28 22.23 25.09
C GLY A 706 -1.47 21.08 25.66
N GLU A 707 -0.16 21.16 25.51
CA GLU A 707 0.80 20.27 26.13
C GLU A 707 1.13 20.80 27.53
N ILE A 708 1.25 19.92 28.51
CA ILE A 708 1.62 20.25 29.90
C ILE A 708 3.05 19.81 30.19
N THR A 709 3.80 20.67 30.87
CA THR A 709 5.10 20.30 31.43
C THR A 709 4.98 19.95 32.92
N LEU A 710 6.02 19.30 33.47
CA LEU A 710 6.07 18.96 34.91
C LEU A 710 5.98 20.18 35.83
N SER A 711 6.35 21.38 35.34
CA SER A 711 6.22 22.64 36.07
C SER A 711 4.86 23.32 35.86
N GLY A 712 3.90 22.71 35.12
CA GLY A 712 2.61 23.27 34.84
C GLY A 712 2.55 24.29 33.70
N ARG A 713 3.64 24.53 32.97
CA ARG A 713 3.65 25.41 31.80
C ARG A 713 2.85 24.79 30.67
N VAL A 714 2.12 25.62 29.95
CA VAL A 714 1.33 25.20 28.78
C VAL A 714 2.13 25.52 27.51
N LEU A 715 2.46 24.47 26.74
CA LEU A 715 3.22 24.57 25.51
C LEU A 715 2.32 24.58 24.26
N PRO A 716 2.79 25.20 23.15
CA PRO A 716 2.04 25.27 21.92
C PRO A 716 1.85 23.90 21.27
N VAL A 717 0.77 23.78 20.51
CA VAL A 717 0.37 22.54 19.83
C VAL A 717 0.00 22.80 18.37
N GLY A 718 0.09 21.78 17.53
CA GLY A 718 -0.27 21.87 16.12
C GLY A 718 -1.77 21.63 15.83
N GLY A 719 -2.18 21.91 14.58
CA GLY A 719 -3.53 21.63 14.07
C GLY A 719 -4.61 22.54 14.69
N ILE A 720 -4.26 23.76 15.05
CA ILE A 720 -5.17 24.72 15.73
C ILE A 720 -6.41 25.00 14.89
N LYS A 721 -6.24 25.27 13.60
CA LYS A 721 -7.35 25.57 12.70
C LYS A 721 -8.38 24.44 12.67
N GLU A 722 -7.94 23.21 12.45
CA GLU A 722 -8.81 22.04 12.38
C GLU A 722 -9.50 21.75 13.71
N LYS A 723 -8.78 21.86 14.81
CA LYS A 723 -9.29 21.69 16.18
C LYS A 723 -10.41 22.68 16.48
N PHE A 724 -10.22 23.95 16.15
CA PHE A 724 -11.18 25.00 16.47
C PHE A 724 -12.39 25.01 15.52
N LEU A 725 -12.19 24.62 14.26
CA LEU A 725 -13.30 24.36 13.35
C LEU A 725 -14.17 23.20 13.83
N ALA A 726 -13.57 22.15 14.38
CA ALA A 726 -14.33 21.07 15.01
C ALA A 726 -15.08 21.55 16.24
N ALA A 727 -14.44 22.27 17.14
CA ALA A 727 -15.11 22.86 18.31
C ALA A 727 -16.33 23.71 17.92
N HIS A 728 -16.17 24.56 16.90
CA HIS A 728 -17.28 25.36 16.36
C HIS A 728 -18.43 24.51 15.83
N ARG A 729 -18.11 23.43 15.08
CA ARG A 729 -19.10 22.48 14.52
C ARG A 729 -19.92 21.79 15.60
N TYR A 730 -19.29 21.44 16.73
CA TYR A 730 -19.96 20.80 17.87
C TYR A 730 -20.59 21.82 18.86
N GLY A 731 -20.61 23.12 18.52
CA GLY A 731 -21.27 24.14 19.32
C GLY A 731 -20.49 24.55 20.58
N VAL A 732 -19.23 24.22 20.71
CA VAL A 732 -18.36 24.72 21.79
C VAL A 732 -18.22 26.23 21.66
N LYS A 733 -18.40 26.95 22.78
CA LYS A 733 -18.34 28.42 22.81
C LYS A 733 -17.02 28.97 23.32
N THR A 734 -16.37 28.24 24.21
CA THR A 734 -15.14 28.71 24.87
C THR A 734 -14.02 27.69 24.64
N ILE A 735 -12.86 28.16 24.21
CA ILE A 735 -11.64 27.34 24.03
C ILE A 735 -10.52 27.90 24.87
N ILE A 736 -9.92 27.03 25.70
CA ILE A 736 -8.65 27.31 26.37
C ILE A 736 -7.52 26.80 25.49
N MET A 737 -6.56 27.65 25.21
CA MET A 737 -5.45 27.34 24.29
C MET A 737 -4.11 27.92 24.78
N PRO A 738 -2.98 27.39 24.33
CA PRO A 738 -1.68 27.95 24.68
C PRO A 738 -1.53 29.37 24.15
N ALA A 739 -0.99 30.29 24.95
CA ALA A 739 -0.79 31.69 24.56
C ALA A 739 0.09 31.84 23.29
N LYS A 740 1.04 30.94 23.08
CA LYS A 740 1.88 30.94 21.87
C LYS A 740 1.15 30.61 20.59
N ASN A 741 -0.04 29.98 20.66
CA ASN A 741 -0.89 29.69 19.51
C ASN A 741 -1.86 30.84 19.20
N GLU A 742 -1.78 31.99 19.85
CA GLU A 742 -2.66 33.13 19.58
C GLU A 742 -2.54 33.63 18.13
N GLN A 743 -1.33 33.58 17.56
CA GLN A 743 -1.07 33.92 16.16
C GLN A 743 -1.83 33.02 15.17
N ASP A 744 -2.04 31.74 15.52
CA ASP A 744 -2.72 30.77 14.66
C ASP A 744 -4.23 31.08 14.52
N LEU A 745 -4.78 31.94 15.37
CA LEU A 745 -6.17 32.43 15.27
C LEU A 745 -6.42 33.25 13.99
N GLU A 746 -5.38 33.83 13.39
CA GLU A 746 -5.50 34.55 12.11
C GLU A 746 -5.85 33.61 10.95
N GLU A 747 -5.59 32.31 11.11
CA GLU A 747 -5.95 31.31 10.10
C GLU A 747 -7.43 30.91 10.12
N LEU A 748 -8.14 31.28 11.19
CA LEU A 748 -9.57 31.00 11.31
C LEU A 748 -10.41 31.97 10.49
N PRO A 749 -11.45 31.47 9.82
CA PRO A 749 -12.45 32.35 9.18
C PRO A 749 -13.05 33.36 10.17
N ALA A 750 -13.23 34.59 9.72
CA ALA A 750 -13.72 35.69 10.58
C ALA A 750 -15.07 35.38 11.25
N ASN A 751 -15.97 34.68 10.53
CA ASN A 751 -17.27 34.25 11.04
C ASN A 751 -17.18 33.25 12.19
N VAL A 752 -16.17 32.38 12.19
CA VAL A 752 -15.89 31.40 13.26
C VAL A 752 -15.27 32.14 14.45
N ARG A 753 -14.26 32.98 14.18
CA ARG A 753 -13.57 33.76 15.21
C ARG A 753 -14.49 34.64 16.00
N ALA A 754 -15.49 35.27 15.34
CA ALA A 754 -16.46 36.13 15.99
C ALA A 754 -17.48 35.40 16.88
N LYS A 755 -17.69 34.09 16.68
CA LYS A 755 -18.69 33.31 17.42
C LYS A 755 -18.12 32.52 18.61
N MET A 756 -16.81 32.50 18.78
CA MET A 756 -16.14 31.72 19.79
C MET A 756 -15.27 32.59 20.70
N HIS A 757 -15.13 32.19 21.94
CA HIS A 757 -14.30 32.88 22.92
C HIS A 757 -13.02 32.09 23.15
N PHE A 758 -11.89 32.66 22.76
CA PHE A 758 -10.58 32.05 22.90
C PHE A 758 -9.87 32.62 24.10
N ILE A 759 -9.35 31.75 24.98
CA ILE A 759 -8.65 32.13 26.19
C ILE A 759 -7.24 31.63 26.13
N PRO A 760 -6.25 32.48 25.82
CA PRO A 760 -4.84 32.11 25.82
C PRO A 760 -4.33 31.98 27.25
N VAL A 761 -3.63 30.88 27.53
CA VAL A 761 -3.07 30.53 28.85
C VAL A 761 -1.59 30.16 28.74
N LYS A 762 -0.84 30.46 29.82
CA LYS A 762 0.60 30.16 29.93
C LYS A 762 0.88 29.05 30.94
N HIS A 763 0.00 28.88 31.91
CA HIS A 763 0.17 27.99 33.03
C HIS A 763 -1.12 27.23 33.37
N MET A 764 -0.96 26.04 33.95
CA MET A 764 -2.08 25.18 34.32
C MET A 764 -2.99 25.81 35.39
N ASP A 765 -2.46 26.64 36.26
CA ASP A 765 -3.26 27.36 37.28
C ASP A 765 -4.30 28.31 36.63
N GLU A 766 -3.96 28.91 35.50
CA GLU A 766 -4.91 29.73 34.71
C GLU A 766 -6.01 28.85 34.13
N VAL A 767 -5.61 27.65 33.59
CA VAL A 767 -6.57 26.68 33.04
C VAL A 767 -7.59 26.28 34.12
N LEU A 768 -7.12 25.92 35.31
CA LEU A 768 -8.00 25.45 36.41
C LEU A 768 -8.99 26.53 36.87
N LYS A 769 -8.55 27.80 37.01
CA LYS A 769 -9.41 28.92 37.38
C LYS A 769 -10.52 29.17 36.35
N ILE A 770 -10.23 28.91 35.09
CA ILE A 770 -11.18 29.13 34.01
C ILE A 770 -12.12 27.94 33.83
N ALA A 771 -11.55 26.72 33.89
CA ALA A 771 -12.23 25.50 33.51
C ALA A 771 -13.12 24.91 34.62
N LEU A 772 -12.73 25.02 35.89
CA LEU A 772 -13.48 24.45 37.00
C LEU A 772 -14.52 25.41 37.56
N GLU A 773 -15.64 24.88 38.02
CA GLU A 773 -16.64 25.58 38.80
C GLU A 773 -16.13 25.78 40.25
N ASP A 774 -16.52 26.81 40.92
CA ASP A 774 -16.12 27.13 42.30
C ASP A 774 -16.56 26.06 43.31
#